data_1448c0080d0619616d555da163d7a58e
#
_entry.id   1448c0080d0619616d555da163d7a58e
#
_cell.length_a   1.000
_cell.length_b   1.000
_cell.length_c   1.000
_cell.angle_alpha   90.00
_cell.angle_beta   90.00
_cell.angle_gamma   90.00
#
_symmetry.space_group_name_H-M   'P 1'
#
loop_
_entity.id
_entity.type
_entity.pdbx_description
1 polymer ?
#
loop_
_entity_poly.entity_id
_entity_poly.type
_entity_poly.pdbx_seq_one_letter_code
_entity_poly.pdbx_strand_id
1 'polypeptide(L)'
;MRIDKITIEGYRRFNKSVINLNHGNFAILAGANNSGKTSLIQLLDIVFNNKSRKSVGFNDFSISLKSLLDKKVKELDLSSDFKDEKFIEFINYINEHIKIKLQIVLSYDVEESIGLFANYLMDLEDDIRNFYFEYNYKLNTEVIKEEFIKQDIKSATILQEIIEQNTESVYFYADKDFNNKKIIEYKDFKKLFHFEYISADRELDDENLKNKKITTSIISSSDSTDRDSIWDSKFDELKNKIANDLAESEIDSSIQKEAEQVLSDLKDSLDNVSKNEIEALEAKFHFNEKNLLNLIKDSLLINYSHSTDEFLFTLTEESQGLGVSNLIYMSLQIDRFRRTIQPTTVNLFVIEEPEAHMHIQMQKVLVSYIETIFSKQKNLQGIITTHSTEIVKNVDVNDIKVIRSENNFMNRIIDLHQFIVNNGDKKFYETFFKLNFADLIFSDAVIFYEGDAERMYFESLINRKHSKYINLTRQYISYCQCGGAHAHKYFPLLNELRMTACVFTDIDYDKEREELEGIDSDKSSNATLNSILSGENKNVGSIYQQQRENRRKNIEVFTQTCHDGYSRTLEEAILYKLLFPIPPYSEVNRRKYRSQMITAFVNVKRVKRKIKSRKYNQANRNVNKNKNKGVFIKHKRDFWKYINSKSKLVFSIPTKKGLAISIRDVVNSLDKTDFMYSIIMNGKEVEILPNYIEEGLLWLNNKITSTK
;
A
#
# COMPACT_ATOMS: atom_id res chain seq x y z
N MET A 1 -28.57 -4.59 -7.13
CA MET A 1 -28.15 -4.78 -5.71
C MET A 1 -26.68 -4.58 -5.55
N ARG A 2 -26.24 -3.97 -4.44
CA ARG A 2 -24.84 -3.68 -4.20
C ARG A 2 -24.47 -3.78 -2.71
N ILE A 3 -23.23 -4.04 -2.42
CA ILE A 3 -22.68 -4.00 -1.06
C ILE A 3 -22.38 -2.55 -0.72
N ASP A 4 -22.95 -2.06 0.36
CA ASP A 4 -22.63 -0.72 0.88
C ASP A 4 -21.48 -0.78 1.86
N LYS A 5 -21.47 -1.84 2.69
CA LYS A 5 -20.55 -1.91 3.82
C LYS A 5 -20.24 -3.35 4.18
N ILE A 6 -18.96 -3.62 4.43
CA ILE A 6 -18.49 -4.85 5.06
C ILE A 6 -17.80 -4.47 6.36
N THR A 7 -18.26 -5.04 7.48
CA THR A 7 -17.61 -4.88 8.79
C THR A 7 -17.00 -6.20 9.22
N ILE A 8 -15.74 -6.17 9.63
CA ILE A 8 -14.97 -7.33 10.05
C ILE A 8 -14.53 -7.11 11.50
N GLU A 9 -14.82 -8.08 12.38
CA GLU A 9 -14.44 -8.02 13.79
C GLU A 9 -13.72 -9.31 14.20
N GLY A 10 -12.65 -9.17 14.98
CA GLY A 10 -11.98 -10.29 15.65
C GLY A 10 -11.11 -11.18 14.76
N TYR A 11 -10.76 -10.75 13.55
CA TYR A 11 -10.02 -11.56 12.59
C TYR A 11 -8.55 -11.16 12.49
N ARG A 12 -7.64 -12.06 12.82
CA ARG A 12 -6.16 -11.88 12.76
C ARG A 12 -5.72 -10.55 13.39
N ARG A 13 -5.29 -9.59 12.58
CA ARG A 13 -4.86 -8.25 13.04
C ARG A 13 -6.00 -7.22 13.05
N PHE A 14 -7.23 -7.60 12.72
CA PHE A 14 -8.37 -6.69 12.65
C PHE A 14 -9.32 -6.93 13.82
N ASN A 15 -9.29 -6.04 14.81
CA ASN A 15 -10.27 -6.08 15.90
C ASN A 15 -11.64 -5.64 15.42
N LYS A 16 -11.68 -4.48 14.76
CA LYS A 16 -12.85 -3.96 14.06
C LYS A 16 -12.40 -3.11 12.89
N SER A 17 -12.86 -3.47 11.71
CA SER A 17 -12.54 -2.75 10.48
C SER A 17 -13.75 -2.68 9.56
N VAL A 18 -13.85 -1.59 8.83
CA VAL A 18 -14.98 -1.32 7.93
C VAL A 18 -14.46 -1.04 6.54
N ILE A 19 -15.05 -1.68 5.54
CA ILE A 19 -14.84 -1.41 4.12
C ILE A 19 -16.15 -0.85 3.58
N ASN A 20 -16.16 0.44 3.23
CA ASN A 20 -17.32 1.08 2.59
C ASN A 20 -17.17 0.98 1.07
N LEU A 21 -18.23 0.53 0.41
CA LEU A 21 -18.34 0.36 -1.04
C LEU A 21 -19.47 1.20 -1.64
N ASN A 22 -20.08 2.08 -0.84
CA ASN A 22 -21.26 2.86 -1.21
C ASN A 22 -20.99 4.03 -2.14
N HIS A 23 -19.74 4.46 -2.31
CA HIS A 23 -19.38 5.66 -3.10
C HIS A 23 -18.89 5.37 -4.51
N GLY A 24 -18.36 4.19 -4.75
CA GLY A 24 -17.80 3.78 -6.04
C GLY A 24 -18.22 2.37 -6.43
N ASN A 25 -17.85 1.96 -7.62
CA ASN A 25 -18.04 0.58 -8.06
C ASN A 25 -16.88 -0.32 -7.65
N PHE A 26 -15.78 0.23 -7.14
CA PHE A 26 -14.68 -0.55 -6.62
C PHE A 26 -14.00 0.16 -5.44
N ALA A 27 -13.28 -0.62 -4.61
CA ALA A 27 -12.44 -0.10 -3.54
C ALA A 27 -11.01 -0.61 -3.71
N ILE A 28 -10.05 0.29 -3.54
CA ILE A 28 -8.62 -0.03 -3.53
C ILE A 28 -8.14 -0.15 -2.09
N LEU A 29 -7.80 -1.35 -1.67
CA LEU A 29 -7.19 -1.60 -0.37
C LEU A 29 -5.67 -1.45 -0.49
N ALA A 30 -5.16 -0.26 -0.17
CA ALA A 30 -3.75 0.08 -0.26
C ALA A 30 -3.05 -0.03 1.11
N GLY A 31 -1.84 -0.56 1.14
CA GLY A 31 -1.07 -0.66 2.38
C GLY A 31 0.25 -1.36 2.20
N ALA A 32 1.17 -1.14 3.13
CA ALA A 32 2.49 -1.74 3.13
C ALA A 32 2.42 -3.29 3.14
N ASN A 33 3.53 -3.95 2.81
CA ASN A 33 3.63 -5.39 2.94
C ASN A 33 3.33 -5.81 4.38
N ASN A 34 2.65 -6.94 4.55
CA ASN A 34 2.22 -7.45 5.85
C ASN A 34 1.19 -6.57 6.60
N SER A 35 0.53 -5.62 5.92
CA SER A 35 -0.57 -4.82 6.49
C SER A 35 -1.89 -5.61 6.64
N GLY A 36 -1.95 -6.85 6.16
CA GLY A 36 -3.13 -7.72 6.28
C GLY A 36 -4.09 -7.65 5.09
N LYS A 37 -3.72 -7.06 3.95
CA LYS A 37 -4.53 -7.05 2.71
C LYS A 37 -4.99 -8.46 2.32
N THR A 38 -4.04 -9.36 2.12
CA THR A 38 -4.29 -10.78 1.81
C THR A 38 -5.20 -11.46 2.84
N SER A 39 -5.03 -11.14 4.13
CA SER A 39 -5.88 -11.71 5.18
C SER A 39 -7.34 -11.31 4.99
N LEU A 40 -7.63 -10.04 4.71
CA LEU A 40 -8.99 -9.57 4.45
C LEU A 40 -9.62 -10.28 3.26
N ILE A 41 -8.87 -10.37 2.15
CA ILE A 41 -9.36 -11.03 0.93
C ILE A 41 -9.59 -12.52 1.15
N GLN A 42 -8.70 -13.21 1.88
CA GLN A 42 -8.89 -14.62 2.23
C GLN A 42 -10.16 -14.85 3.06
N LEU A 43 -10.49 -13.95 3.98
CA LEU A 43 -11.74 -14.06 4.71
C LEU A 43 -12.96 -13.91 3.79
N LEU A 44 -12.93 -12.95 2.86
CA LEU A 44 -14.00 -12.80 1.87
C LEU A 44 -14.13 -14.05 0.99
N ASP A 45 -13.02 -14.61 0.50
CA ASP A 45 -13.04 -15.84 -0.30
C ASP A 45 -13.63 -17.03 0.47
N ILE A 46 -13.27 -17.19 1.75
CA ILE A 46 -13.83 -18.24 2.59
C ILE A 46 -15.35 -18.07 2.77
N VAL A 47 -15.80 -16.83 3.06
CA VAL A 47 -17.21 -16.55 3.33
C VAL A 47 -18.07 -16.70 2.09
N PHE A 48 -17.62 -16.21 0.93
CA PHE A 48 -18.44 -16.21 -0.28
C PHE A 48 -18.26 -17.47 -1.13
N ASN A 49 -17.09 -18.09 -1.15
CA ASN A 49 -16.77 -19.17 -2.10
C ASN A 49 -16.66 -20.56 -1.46
N ASN A 50 -16.25 -20.64 -0.20
CA ASN A 50 -16.01 -21.89 0.57
C ASN A 50 -15.36 -23.04 -0.24
N LYS A 51 -14.78 -22.71 -1.41
CA LYS A 51 -14.04 -23.65 -2.27
C LYS A 51 -12.53 -23.61 -1.97
N SER A 52 -12.09 -22.59 -1.21
CA SER A 52 -10.69 -22.48 -0.86
C SER A 52 -10.31 -23.67 0.01
N ARG A 53 -9.14 -24.28 -0.28
CA ARG A 53 -8.55 -25.33 0.56
C ARG A 53 -8.23 -24.85 1.99
N LYS A 54 -8.44 -23.57 2.27
CA LYS A 54 -8.22 -22.93 3.57
C LYS A 54 -9.56 -22.66 4.23
N SER A 55 -9.81 -23.29 5.36
CA SER A 55 -10.89 -22.95 6.28
C SER A 55 -10.38 -21.93 7.30
N VAL A 56 -11.28 -21.12 7.87
CA VAL A 56 -10.96 -20.35 9.09
C VAL A 56 -10.62 -21.33 10.20
N GLY A 57 -9.55 -21.04 10.94
CA GLY A 57 -9.12 -21.86 12.08
C GLY A 57 -8.97 -21.01 13.34
N PHE A 58 -8.74 -21.68 14.48
CA PHE A 58 -8.53 -20.98 15.75
C PHE A 58 -7.40 -19.96 15.68
N ASN A 59 -6.37 -20.24 14.86
CA ASN A 59 -5.27 -19.32 14.66
C ASN A 59 -5.66 -17.99 14.01
N ASP A 60 -6.81 -17.91 13.38
CA ASP A 60 -7.31 -16.71 12.71
C ASP A 60 -8.04 -15.74 13.67
N PHE A 61 -8.32 -16.16 14.92
CA PHE A 61 -8.81 -15.22 15.93
C PHE A 61 -7.78 -14.12 16.20
N SER A 62 -8.26 -12.91 16.44
CA SER A 62 -7.39 -11.79 16.80
C SER A 62 -6.67 -12.05 18.14
N ILE A 63 -5.50 -11.44 18.31
CA ILE A 63 -4.72 -11.58 19.55
C ILE A 63 -5.54 -11.12 20.76
N SER A 64 -6.39 -10.11 20.60
CA SER A 64 -7.28 -9.63 21.65
C SER A 64 -8.27 -10.71 22.11
N LEU A 65 -8.89 -11.41 21.14
CA LEU A 65 -9.82 -12.50 21.46
C LEU A 65 -9.12 -13.70 22.09
N LYS A 66 -7.94 -14.07 21.59
CA LYS A 66 -7.11 -15.14 22.19
C LYS A 66 -6.71 -14.79 23.62
N SER A 67 -6.23 -13.57 23.85
CA SER A 67 -5.87 -13.11 25.20
C SER A 67 -7.06 -13.07 26.15
N LEU A 68 -8.24 -12.69 25.65
CA LEU A 68 -9.47 -12.70 26.42
C LEU A 68 -9.88 -14.12 26.80
N LEU A 69 -9.78 -15.06 25.85
CA LEU A 69 -10.06 -16.47 26.08
C LEU A 69 -9.09 -17.07 27.10
N ASP A 70 -7.78 -16.88 26.91
CA ASP A 70 -6.74 -17.38 27.84
C ASP A 70 -6.97 -16.87 29.27
N LYS A 71 -7.34 -15.59 29.40
CA LYS A 71 -7.67 -15.01 30.70
C LYS A 71 -8.87 -15.72 31.32
N LYS A 72 -9.93 -15.94 30.55
CA LYS A 72 -11.16 -16.60 31.04
C LYS A 72 -10.94 -18.07 31.38
N VAL A 73 -10.16 -18.79 30.61
CA VAL A 73 -9.77 -20.18 30.92
C VAL A 73 -8.99 -20.28 32.24
N LYS A 74 -8.07 -19.31 32.49
CA LYS A 74 -7.28 -19.24 33.74
C LYS A 74 -8.12 -18.86 34.98
N GLU A 75 -9.19 -18.09 34.77
CA GLU A 75 -10.12 -17.71 35.84
C GLU A 75 -11.03 -18.89 36.28
N LEU A 76 -11.11 -19.95 35.45
CA LEU A 76 -11.89 -21.16 35.78
C LEU A 76 -11.14 -22.04 36.81
N ASP A 77 -11.74 -22.26 37.95
CA ASP A 77 -11.28 -23.24 38.93
C ASP A 77 -11.76 -24.64 38.53
N LEU A 78 -10.88 -25.38 37.86
CA LEU A 78 -11.15 -26.73 37.39
C LEU A 78 -10.98 -27.81 38.50
N SER A 79 -10.59 -27.42 39.72
CA SER A 79 -10.28 -28.33 40.83
C SER A 79 -11.50 -28.63 41.73
N SER A 80 -12.55 -27.83 41.64
CA SER A 80 -13.76 -28.00 42.47
C SER A 80 -14.90 -28.62 41.67
N ASP A 81 -15.79 -29.35 42.36
CA ASP A 81 -17.03 -29.97 41.81
C ASP A 81 -18.06 -29.00 41.23
N PHE A 82 -17.59 -27.83 40.80
CA PHE A 82 -18.40 -26.77 40.21
C PHE A 82 -18.79 -27.09 38.76
N LYS A 83 -19.46 -28.19 38.54
CA LYS A 83 -19.81 -28.61 37.19
C LYS A 83 -20.91 -27.76 36.55
N ASP A 84 -21.64 -26.91 37.27
CA ASP A 84 -22.84 -26.36 36.66
C ASP A 84 -22.87 -24.85 36.42
N GLU A 85 -22.74 -24.00 37.41
CA GLU A 85 -23.03 -22.57 37.21
C GLU A 85 -21.87 -21.79 36.58
N LYS A 86 -20.66 -21.90 37.14
CA LYS A 86 -19.49 -21.13 36.62
C LYS A 86 -19.03 -21.56 35.23
N PHE A 87 -19.16 -22.88 34.96
CA PHE A 87 -18.84 -23.38 33.63
C PHE A 87 -19.87 -22.94 32.58
N ILE A 88 -21.17 -22.94 32.96
CA ILE A 88 -22.24 -22.41 32.09
C ILE A 88 -22.05 -20.92 31.85
N GLU A 89 -21.70 -20.12 32.85
CA GLU A 89 -21.36 -18.71 32.68
C GLU A 89 -20.16 -18.53 31.74
N PHE A 90 -19.10 -19.33 31.91
CA PHE A 90 -17.94 -19.31 31.01
C PHE A 90 -18.35 -19.65 29.58
N ILE A 91 -19.11 -20.72 29.36
CA ILE A 91 -19.57 -21.12 28.03
C ILE A 91 -20.42 -20.01 27.37
N ASN A 92 -21.33 -19.42 28.14
CA ASN A 92 -22.16 -18.32 27.64
C ASN A 92 -21.28 -17.10 27.26
N TYR A 93 -20.31 -16.79 28.11
CA TYR A 93 -19.36 -15.69 27.85
C TYR A 93 -18.54 -15.92 26.57
N ILE A 94 -17.94 -17.11 26.39
CA ILE A 94 -17.16 -17.40 25.19
C ILE A 94 -18.01 -17.41 23.92
N ASN A 95 -19.23 -17.90 23.98
CA ASN A 95 -20.18 -17.91 22.86
C ASN A 95 -20.56 -16.48 22.43
N GLU A 96 -20.70 -15.59 23.39
CA GLU A 96 -21.08 -14.20 23.10
C GLU A 96 -19.91 -13.36 22.61
N HIS A 97 -18.72 -13.52 23.21
CA HIS A 97 -17.60 -12.60 23.03
C HIS A 97 -16.47 -13.14 22.13
N ILE A 98 -16.29 -14.47 22.04
CA ILE A 98 -15.19 -15.07 21.29
C ILE A 98 -15.69 -15.55 19.92
N LYS A 99 -15.72 -14.63 18.97
CA LYS A 99 -16.12 -14.93 17.58
C LYS A 99 -15.50 -13.97 16.60
N ILE A 100 -15.23 -14.46 15.40
CA ILE A 100 -14.93 -13.64 14.23
C ILE A 100 -16.28 -13.32 13.59
N LYS A 101 -16.55 -12.04 13.35
CA LYS A 101 -17.76 -11.58 12.68
C LYS A 101 -17.43 -10.93 11.37
N LEU A 102 -18.21 -11.21 10.35
CA LEU A 102 -18.25 -10.44 9.11
C LEU A 102 -19.70 -10.05 8.85
N GLN A 103 -19.99 -8.76 8.88
CA GLN A 103 -21.31 -8.20 8.65
C GLN A 103 -21.33 -7.51 7.28
N ILE A 104 -22.38 -7.75 6.51
CA ILE A 104 -22.59 -7.24 5.16
C ILE A 104 -23.89 -6.46 5.14
N VAL A 105 -23.82 -5.22 4.67
CA VAL A 105 -24.99 -4.38 4.41
C VAL A 105 -25.12 -4.25 2.90
N LEU A 106 -26.26 -4.66 2.36
CA LEU A 106 -26.61 -4.54 0.96
C LEU A 106 -27.67 -3.48 0.78
N SER A 107 -27.59 -2.69 -0.29
CA SER A 107 -28.65 -1.78 -0.72
C SER A 107 -29.21 -2.18 -2.09
N TYR A 108 -30.45 -1.77 -2.34
CA TYR A 108 -31.11 -1.96 -3.63
C TYR A 108 -31.89 -0.73 -4.04
N ASP A 109 -31.99 -0.51 -5.35
CA ASP A 109 -32.78 0.57 -5.93
C ASP A 109 -34.24 0.13 -6.13
N VAL A 110 -35.17 1.10 -6.24
CA VAL A 110 -36.62 0.85 -6.40
C VAL A 110 -36.95 -0.03 -7.60
N GLU A 111 -36.16 0.11 -8.66
CA GLU A 111 -36.38 -0.58 -9.94
C GLU A 111 -35.77 -1.98 -9.96
N GLU A 112 -34.98 -2.35 -8.94
CA GLU A 112 -34.30 -3.64 -8.90
C GLU A 112 -35.21 -4.75 -8.38
N SER A 113 -35.11 -5.92 -9.01
CA SER A 113 -35.84 -7.13 -8.55
C SER A 113 -35.20 -7.70 -7.30
N ILE A 114 -35.96 -7.76 -6.23
CA ILE A 114 -35.52 -8.34 -4.94
C ILE A 114 -35.95 -9.81 -4.77
N GLY A 115 -36.44 -10.48 -5.81
CA GLY A 115 -37.05 -11.79 -5.70
C GLY A 115 -36.22 -12.85 -4.96
N LEU A 116 -34.92 -12.92 -5.21
CA LEU A 116 -34.01 -13.85 -4.49
C LEU A 116 -33.80 -13.47 -3.03
N PHE A 117 -33.93 -12.20 -2.68
CA PHE A 117 -33.67 -11.67 -1.35
C PHE A 117 -34.93 -11.49 -0.49
N ALA A 118 -36.12 -11.57 -1.09
CA ALA A 118 -37.39 -11.28 -0.42
C ALA A 118 -37.59 -12.04 0.89
N ASN A 119 -37.15 -13.31 0.95
CA ASN A 119 -37.28 -14.14 2.14
C ASN A 119 -36.34 -13.73 3.29
N TYR A 120 -35.40 -12.85 3.02
CA TYR A 120 -34.38 -12.40 4.00
C TYR A 120 -34.60 -10.95 4.44
N LEU A 121 -35.72 -10.33 4.03
CA LEU A 121 -36.10 -9.00 4.49
C LEU A 121 -36.63 -9.09 5.92
N MET A 122 -36.03 -8.34 6.84
CA MET A 122 -36.43 -8.29 8.25
C MET A 122 -37.01 -6.92 8.65
N ASP A 123 -36.53 -5.85 8.02
CA ASP A 123 -37.01 -4.50 8.26
C ASP A 123 -38.03 -4.12 7.19
N LEU A 124 -39.24 -3.72 7.62
CA LEU A 124 -40.37 -3.38 6.75
C LEU A 124 -40.64 -1.87 6.75
N GLU A 125 -39.70 -1.04 7.16
CA GLU A 125 -39.84 0.41 7.10
C GLU A 125 -39.67 0.87 5.63
N ASP A 126 -40.59 1.70 5.13
CA ASP A 126 -40.65 2.12 3.71
C ASP A 126 -39.39 2.85 3.23
N ASP A 127 -38.64 3.45 4.15
CA ASP A 127 -37.41 4.19 3.86
C ASP A 127 -36.14 3.33 3.88
N ILE A 128 -36.20 2.07 4.41
CA ILE A 128 -35.05 1.17 4.52
C ILE A 128 -35.05 0.18 3.36
N ARG A 129 -34.10 0.34 2.46
CA ARG A 129 -33.90 -0.53 1.28
C ARG A 129 -32.62 -1.32 1.40
N ASN A 130 -32.46 -2.04 2.53
CA ASN A 130 -31.24 -2.76 2.84
C ASN A 130 -31.55 -4.20 3.23
N PHE A 131 -30.58 -5.07 2.98
CA PHE A 131 -30.51 -6.41 3.53
C PHE A 131 -29.25 -6.51 4.39
N TYR A 132 -29.32 -7.29 5.45
CA TYR A 132 -28.25 -7.42 6.42
C TYR A 132 -27.91 -8.89 6.59
N PHE A 133 -26.65 -9.24 6.38
CA PHE A 133 -26.13 -10.59 6.56
C PHE A 133 -24.96 -10.59 7.51
N GLU A 134 -24.84 -11.66 8.30
CA GLU A 134 -23.71 -11.84 9.21
C GLU A 134 -23.18 -13.26 9.10
N TYR A 135 -21.86 -13.37 8.96
CA TYR A 135 -21.11 -14.60 9.11
C TYR A 135 -20.41 -14.58 10.45
N ASN A 136 -20.55 -15.66 11.21
CA ASN A 136 -19.84 -15.89 12.46
C ASN A 136 -19.01 -17.17 12.38
N TYR A 137 -17.70 -17.03 12.67
CA TYR A 137 -16.86 -18.16 13.02
C TYR A 137 -16.66 -18.13 14.53
N LYS A 138 -17.20 -19.10 15.21
CA LYS A 138 -17.28 -19.14 16.67
C LYS A 138 -16.92 -20.51 17.22
N LEU A 139 -16.80 -20.59 18.53
CA LEU A 139 -16.60 -21.84 19.24
C LEU A 139 -17.90 -22.66 19.25
N ASN A 140 -17.79 -23.97 18.98
CA ASN A 140 -18.92 -24.89 19.11
C ASN A 140 -19.09 -25.28 20.57
N THR A 141 -19.84 -24.43 21.26
CA THR A 141 -20.00 -24.54 22.71
C THR A 141 -20.79 -25.80 23.16
N GLU A 142 -21.59 -26.38 22.29
CA GLU A 142 -22.31 -27.63 22.59
C GLU A 142 -21.35 -28.82 22.65
N VAL A 143 -20.51 -28.97 21.62
CA VAL A 143 -19.48 -30.00 21.59
C VAL A 143 -18.45 -29.82 22.70
N ILE A 144 -18.06 -28.59 22.99
CA ILE A 144 -17.12 -28.29 24.09
C ILE A 144 -17.71 -28.73 25.43
N LYS A 145 -19.02 -28.48 25.67
CA LYS A 145 -19.71 -28.95 26.87
C LYS A 145 -19.73 -30.48 26.96
N GLU A 146 -20.09 -31.14 25.86
CA GLU A 146 -20.13 -32.60 25.83
C GLU A 146 -18.77 -33.22 26.10
N GLU A 147 -17.72 -32.74 25.49
CA GLU A 147 -16.38 -33.25 25.71
C GLU A 147 -15.87 -32.94 27.11
N PHE A 148 -16.16 -31.77 27.65
CA PHE A 148 -15.82 -31.41 29.02
C PHE A 148 -16.43 -32.37 30.02
N ILE A 149 -17.70 -32.74 29.85
CA ILE A 149 -18.43 -33.68 30.74
C ILE A 149 -17.88 -35.11 30.58
N LYS A 150 -17.60 -35.55 29.34
CA LYS A 150 -17.12 -36.92 29.06
C LYS A 150 -15.70 -37.19 29.59
N GLN A 151 -14.82 -36.20 29.54
CA GLN A 151 -13.40 -36.40 29.82
C GLN A 151 -12.97 -36.03 31.26
N ASP A 152 -13.89 -35.55 32.11
CA ASP A 152 -13.60 -35.05 33.48
C ASP A 152 -12.36 -34.13 33.52
N ILE A 153 -12.40 -33.08 32.72
CA ILE A 153 -11.24 -32.23 32.43
C ILE A 153 -10.84 -31.43 33.67
N LYS A 154 -9.61 -31.67 34.15
CA LYS A 154 -9.01 -30.99 35.32
C LYS A 154 -7.83 -30.10 34.94
N SER A 155 -7.51 -30.02 33.66
CA SER A 155 -6.37 -29.22 33.14
C SER A 155 -6.84 -28.12 32.22
N ALA A 156 -6.40 -26.89 32.49
CA ALA A 156 -6.66 -25.74 31.62
C ALA A 156 -6.06 -25.93 30.20
N THR A 157 -4.94 -26.65 30.09
CA THR A 157 -4.32 -26.95 28.81
C THR A 157 -5.18 -27.85 27.93
N ILE A 158 -5.76 -28.92 28.54
CA ILE A 158 -6.64 -29.85 27.83
C ILE A 158 -7.93 -29.12 27.41
N LEU A 159 -8.49 -28.29 28.29
CA LEU A 159 -9.66 -27.47 27.96
C LEU A 159 -9.38 -26.55 26.78
N GLN A 160 -8.18 -25.91 26.75
CA GLN A 160 -7.78 -25.05 25.65
C GLN A 160 -7.64 -25.82 24.33
N GLU A 161 -7.06 -27.01 24.33
CA GLU A 161 -6.96 -27.88 23.15
C GLU A 161 -8.34 -28.25 22.59
N ILE A 162 -9.29 -28.60 23.49
CA ILE A 162 -10.67 -28.91 23.09
C ILE A 162 -11.36 -27.68 22.48
N ILE A 163 -11.17 -26.50 23.07
CA ILE A 163 -11.72 -25.23 22.55
C ILE A 163 -11.16 -24.93 21.16
N GLU A 164 -9.84 -25.11 20.97
CA GLU A 164 -9.17 -24.82 19.71
C GLU A 164 -9.62 -25.74 18.57
N GLN A 165 -9.98 -26.98 18.88
CA GLN A 165 -10.41 -27.97 17.89
C GLN A 165 -11.90 -27.87 17.54
N ASN A 166 -12.72 -27.33 18.43
CA ASN A 166 -14.17 -27.31 18.28
C ASN A 166 -14.70 -25.92 17.93
N THR A 167 -14.74 -25.65 16.62
CA THR A 167 -15.19 -24.38 16.04
C THR A 167 -16.21 -24.63 14.94
N GLU A 168 -17.07 -23.65 14.68
CA GLU A 168 -18.10 -23.74 13.65
C GLU A 168 -18.31 -22.42 12.91
N SER A 169 -18.79 -22.53 11.66
CA SER A 169 -19.17 -21.41 10.80
C SER A 169 -20.68 -21.32 10.69
N VAL A 170 -21.27 -20.19 11.00
CA VAL A 170 -22.73 -19.98 10.94
C VAL A 170 -23.04 -18.70 10.16
N TYR A 171 -24.02 -18.78 9.28
CA TYR A 171 -24.51 -17.66 8.47
C TYR A 171 -25.89 -17.23 8.97
N PHE A 172 -26.10 -15.91 9.01
CA PHE A 172 -27.35 -15.30 9.45
C PHE A 172 -27.81 -14.23 8.48
N TYR A 173 -29.11 -14.02 8.40
CA TYR A 173 -29.70 -12.77 7.97
C TYR A 173 -30.29 -12.05 9.19
N ALA A 174 -30.30 -10.73 9.17
CA ALA A 174 -30.52 -9.91 10.36
C ALA A 174 -31.34 -8.65 10.07
N ASP A 175 -31.76 -7.98 11.15
CA ASP A 175 -32.27 -6.61 11.13
C ASP A 175 -31.13 -5.57 11.03
N LYS A 176 -31.48 -4.29 10.88
CA LYS A 176 -30.51 -3.19 10.72
C LYS A 176 -29.49 -3.06 11.86
N ASP A 177 -29.86 -3.44 13.06
CA ASP A 177 -29.03 -3.34 14.25
C ASP A 177 -28.29 -4.65 14.56
N PHE A 178 -28.50 -5.70 13.75
CA PHE A 178 -27.96 -7.05 13.96
C PHE A 178 -28.35 -7.67 15.31
N ASN A 179 -29.48 -7.26 15.89
CA ASN A 179 -29.97 -7.78 17.15
C ASN A 179 -30.82 -9.02 16.94
N ASN A 180 -31.76 -8.99 15.98
CA ASN A 180 -32.56 -10.15 15.60
C ASN A 180 -31.90 -10.83 14.41
N LYS A 181 -31.61 -12.14 14.56
CA LYS A 181 -30.90 -12.92 13.55
C LYS A 181 -31.57 -14.26 13.34
N LYS A 182 -31.62 -14.69 12.09
CA LYS A 182 -32.07 -16.03 11.71
C LYS A 182 -31.00 -16.73 10.90
N ILE A 183 -30.83 -18.02 11.13
CA ILE A 183 -29.84 -18.82 10.41
C ILE A 183 -30.26 -18.97 8.95
N ILE A 184 -29.29 -18.86 8.06
CA ILE A 184 -29.39 -19.18 6.63
C ILE A 184 -28.38 -20.27 6.32
N GLU A 185 -28.80 -21.29 5.57
CA GLU A 185 -27.86 -22.31 5.08
C GLU A 185 -26.85 -21.71 4.11
N TYR A 186 -25.61 -22.16 4.17
CA TYR A 186 -24.55 -21.69 3.24
C TYR A 186 -24.96 -21.83 1.78
N LYS A 187 -25.65 -22.94 1.41
CA LYS A 187 -26.12 -23.18 0.04
C LYS A 187 -27.04 -22.07 -0.47
N ASP A 188 -27.90 -21.54 0.39
CA ASP A 188 -28.83 -20.47 0.02
C ASP A 188 -28.16 -19.10 0.08
N PHE A 189 -27.32 -18.86 1.08
CA PHE A 189 -26.48 -17.67 1.14
C PHE A 189 -25.64 -17.51 -0.15
N LYS A 190 -25.01 -18.61 -0.60
CA LYS A 190 -24.16 -18.59 -1.80
C LYS A 190 -24.92 -18.19 -3.09
N LYS A 191 -26.22 -18.53 -3.21
CA LYS A 191 -27.02 -18.16 -4.38
C LYS A 191 -27.25 -16.65 -4.52
N LEU A 192 -27.09 -15.90 -3.41
CA LEU A 192 -27.29 -14.45 -3.38
C LEU A 192 -26.10 -13.67 -3.94
N PHE A 193 -24.92 -14.30 -3.99
CA PHE A 193 -23.67 -13.66 -4.36
C PHE A 193 -23.01 -14.37 -5.53
N HIS A 194 -22.74 -13.60 -6.59
CA HIS A 194 -21.85 -13.99 -7.67
C HIS A 194 -20.46 -13.42 -7.33
N PHE A 195 -19.57 -14.27 -6.83
CA PHE A 195 -18.28 -13.88 -6.29
C PHE A 195 -17.15 -14.57 -7.04
N GLU A 196 -16.14 -13.80 -7.45
CA GLU A 196 -14.91 -14.32 -8.02
C GLU A 196 -13.69 -13.65 -7.39
N TYR A 197 -12.66 -14.45 -7.14
CA TYR A 197 -11.41 -14.01 -6.54
C TYR A 197 -10.22 -14.42 -7.38
N ILE A 198 -9.36 -13.47 -7.69
CA ILE A 198 -8.07 -13.69 -8.33
C ILE A 198 -6.97 -13.45 -7.30
N SER A 199 -6.24 -14.51 -6.94
CA SER A 199 -5.14 -14.44 -5.99
C SER A 199 -3.91 -13.76 -6.58
N ALA A 200 -3.03 -13.23 -5.70
CA ALA A 200 -1.71 -12.74 -6.09
C ALA A 200 -0.79 -13.86 -6.55
N ASP A 201 -0.92 -15.03 -5.93
CA ASP A 201 -0.16 -16.23 -6.24
C ASP A 201 -0.74 -16.88 -7.51
N ARG A 202 -0.33 -16.32 -8.63
CA ARG A 202 -0.69 -16.79 -9.95
C ARG A 202 0.47 -17.65 -10.42
N GLU A 203 0.24 -18.95 -10.48
CA GLU A 203 1.22 -19.91 -11.00
C GLU A 203 1.58 -19.64 -12.48
N LEU A 204 1.95 -18.39 -12.81
CA LEU A 204 2.37 -18.02 -14.17
C LEU A 204 3.72 -18.64 -14.57
N ASP A 205 4.49 -19.16 -13.60
CA ASP A 205 5.85 -19.68 -13.76
C ASP A 205 6.02 -21.18 -13.51
N ASP A 206 4.95 -21.95 -13.33
CA ASP A 206 5.09 -23.36 -13.04
C ASP A 206 5.53 -24.14 -14.29
N GLU A 207 6.83 -24.48 -14.35
CA GLU A 207 7.42 -25.29 -15.41
C GLU A 207 6.74 -26.65 -15.59
N ASN A 208 6.00 -27.13 -14.59
CA ASN A 208 5.28 -28.39 -14.61
C ASN A 208 3.88 -28.31 -15.25
N LEU A 209 3.29 -27.12 -15.29
CA LEU A 209 2.05 -26.89 -16.04
C LEU A 209 2.40 -26.41 -17.44
N LYS A 210 2.73 -27.38 -18.30
CA LYS A 210 3.06 -27.16 -19.70
C LYS A 210 2.07 -26.20 -20.37
N ASN A 211 2.50 -24.94 -20.56
CA ASN A 211 2.26 -24.17 -21.79
C ASN A 211 0.91 -23.48 -22.02
N LYS A 212 -0.03 -23.29 -21.05
CA LYS A 212 -1.35 -22.83 -21.52
C LYS A 212 -2.19 -22.06 -20.51
N LYS A 213 -1.64 -21.07 -19.82
CA LYS A 213 -2.45 -20.38 -18.80
C LYS A 213 -3.48 -19.42 -19.36
N ILE A 214 -3.14 -18.67 -20.39
CA ILE A 214 -4.11 -17.79 -21.07
C ILE A 214 -5.10 -18.68 -21.83
N THR A 215 -4.60 -19.65 -22.55
CA THR A 215 -5.41 -20.65 -23.27
C THR A 215 -6.28 -21.44 -22.29
N THR A 216 -5.74 -21.94 -21.17
CA THR A 216 -6.49 -22.64 -20.12
C THR A 216 -7.54 -21.73 -19.47
N SER A 217 -7.26 -20.44 -19.31
CA SER A 217 -8.22 -19.46 -18.79
C SER A 217 -9.40 -19.23 -19.75
N ILE A 218 -9.12 -19.16 -21.05
CA ILE A 218 -10.17 -19.07 -22.07
C ILE A 218 -11.01 -20.35 -22.09
N ILE A 219 -10.36 -21.51 -21.97
CA ILE A 219 -11.00 -22.82 -21.99
C ILE A 219 -11.82 -23.07 -20.73
N SER A 220 -11.28 -22.74 -19.54
CA SER A 220 -12.02 -22.87 -18.28
C SER A 220 -13.24 -21.94 -18.22
N SER A 221 -13.23 -20.85 -18.98
CA SER A 221 -14.42 -20.03 -19.17
C SER A 221 -15.51 -20.77 -19.94
N SER A 222 -15.18 -21.81 -20.69
CA SER A 222 -16.12 -22.64 -21.44
C SER A 222 -16.69 -23.82 -20.64
N ASP A 223 -16.10 -24.19 -19.51
CA ASP A 223 -16.58 -25.31 -18.66
C ASP A 223 -17.59 -24.90 -17.57
N SER A 224 -17.92 -23.60 -17.49
CA SER A 224 -18.99 -23.13 -16.60
C SER A 224 -20.36 -23.58 -17.13
N THR A 225 -21.22 -24.06 -16.26
CA THR A 225 -22.55 -24.61 -16.54
C THR A 225 -23.55 -23.61 -17.14
N ASP A 226 -23.15 -22.37 -17.37
CA ASP A 226 -23.92 -21.33 -18.06
C ASP A 226 -23.58 -21.32 -19.55
N ARG A 227 -24.52 -21.85 -20.35
CA ARG A 227 -24.39 -22.15 -21.79
C ARG A 227 -24.32 -20.93 -22.74
N ASP A 228 -24.05 -19.74 -22.26
CA ASP A 228 -24.07 -18.51 -23.07
C ASP A 228 -22.70 -17.91 -23.41
N SER A 229 -21.59 -18.68 -23.25
CA SER A 229 -20.29 -18.18 -23.68
C SER A 229 -20.18 -18.27 -25.21
N ILE A 230 -19.70 -17.19 -25.85
CA ILE A 230 -19.41 -17.18 -27.29
C ILE A 230 -18.43 -18.29 -27.66
N TRP A 231 -17.53 -18.63 -26.73
CA TRP A 231 -16.56 -19.69 -26.91
C TRP A 231 -17.19 -21.07 -26.89
N ASP A 232 -18.18 -21.35 -26.02
CA ASP A 232 -18.85 -22.65 -25.97
C ASP A 232 -19.62 -22.94 -27.27
N SER A 233 -20.37 -21.95 -27.78
CA SER A 233 -21.08 -22.10 -29.05
C SER A 233 -20.08 -22.34 -30.21
N LYS A 234 -18.95 -21.66 -30.20
CA LYS A 234 -17.91 -21.82 -31.21
C LYS A 234 -17.13 -23.15 -31.08
N PHE A 235 -16.86 -23.58 -29.87
CA PHE A 235 -16.25 -24.89 -29.62
C PHE A 235 -17.22 -26.00 -29.96
N ASP A 236 -18.50 -25.89 -29.68
CA ASP A 236 -19.50 -26.87 -30.09
C ASP A 236 -19.68 -26.91 -31.62
N GLU A 237 -19.66 -25.76 -32.29
CA GLU A 237 -19.68 -25.67 -33.75
C GLU A 237 -18.43 -26.33 -34.35
N LEU A 238 -17.25 -26.07 -33.81
CA LEU A 238 -15.98 -26.65 -34.24
C LEU A 238 -15.93 -28.16 -33.97
N LYS A 239 -16.39 -28.60 -32.81
CA LYS A 239 -16.54 -30.01 -32.43
C LYS A 239 -17.43 -30.75 -33.39
N ASN A 240 -18.60 -30.23 -33.71
CA ASN A 240 -19.55 -30.83 -34.60
C ASN A 240 -18.97 -30.91 -36.04
N LYS A 241 -18.26 -29.87 -36.46
CA LYS A 241 -17.59 -29.88 -37.76
C LYS A 241 -16.48 -30.95 -37.85
N ILE A 242 -15.60 -31.01 -36.85
CA ILE A 242 -14.52 -32.01 -36.80
C ILE A 242 -15.09 -33.42 -36.63
N ALA A 243 -16.16 -33.61 -35.84
CA ALA A 243 -16.81 -34.90 -35.70
C ALA A 243 -17.41 -35.40 -37.05
N ASN A 244 -18.03 -34.48 -37.82
CA ASN A 244 -18.53 -34.83 -39.16
C ASN A 244 -17.41 -35.11 -40.14
N ASP A 245 -16.34 -34.30 -40.16
CA ASP A 245 -15.19 -34.51 -41.03
C ASP A 245 -14.43 -35.82 -40.69
N LEU A 246 -14.37 -36.20 -39.40
CA LEU A 246 -13.81 -37.47 -38.96
C LEU A 246 -14.71 -38.66 -39.34
N ALA A 247 -16.02 -38.53 -39.24
CA ALA A 247 -16.97 -39.56 -39.62
C ALA A 247 -16.96 -39.83 -41.16
N GLU A 248 -16.67 -38.79 -41.94
CA GLU A 248 -16.54 -38.91 -43.40
C GLU A 248 -15.12 -39.41 -43.83
N SER A 249 -14.14 -39.28 -42.95
CA SER A 249 -12.76 -39.73 -43.19
C SER A 249 -12.58 -41.18 -42.69
N GLU A 250 -11.97 -42.04 -43.48
CA GLU A 250 -11.65 -43.43 -43.10
C GLU A 250 -10.50 -43.51 -42.06
N ILE A 251 -10.25 -42.45 -41.28
CA ILE A 251 -9.15 -42.33 -40.30
C ILE A 251 -9.33 -43.36 -39.18
N ASP A 252 -10.55 -43.54 -38.67
CA ASP A 252 -10.83 -44.52 -37.61
C ASP A 252 -10.49 -45.94 -38.04
N SER A 253 -10.82 -46.30 -39.30
CA SER A 253 -10.52 -47.61 -39.87
C SER A 253 -9.04 -47.80 -40.13
N SER A 254 -8.31 -46.74 -40.48
CA SER A 254 -6.85 -46.80 -40.70
C SER A 254 -6.09 -46.94 -39.39
N ILE A 255 -6.44 -46.20 -38.36
CA ILE A 255 -5.80 -46.29 -37.04
C ILE A 255 -6.11 -47.64 -36.39
N GLN A 256 -7.34 -48.15 -36.55
CA GLN A 256 -7.70 -49.47 -36.05
C GLN A 256 -6.89 -50.57 -36.74
N LYS A 257 -6.69 -50.46 -38.05
CA LYS A 257 -5.88 -51.41 -38.82
C LYS A 257 -4.41 -51.43 -38.38
N GLU A 258 -3.82 -50.28 -38.19
CA GLU A 258 -2.44 -50.17 -37.69
C GLU A 258 -2.30 -50.67 -36.24
N ALA A 259 -3.25 -50.36 -35.37
CA ALA A 259 -3.26 -50.87 -34.01
C ALA A 259 -3.44 -52.39 -33.95
N GLU A 260 -4.29 -52.96 -34.80
CA GLU A 260 -4.45 -54.40 -34.94
C GLU A 260 -3.17 -55.07 -35.46
N GLN A 261 -2.41 -54.40 -36.33
CA GLN A 261 -1.13 -54.90 -36.85
C GLN A 261 -0.04 -54.89 -35.74
N VAL A 262 0.04 -53.90 -34.93
CA VAL A 262 0.96 -53.87 -33.76
C VAL A 262 0.56 -54.92 -32.71
N LEU A 263 -0.74 -55.13 -32.50
CA LEU A 263 -1.23 -56.16 -31.60
C LEU A 263 -1.13 -57.58 -32.13
N SER A 264 -1.02 -57.78 -33.45
CA SER A 264 -0.82 -59.13 -34.06
C SER A 264 0.46 -59.79 -33.59
N ASP A 265 1.56 -59.00 -33.52
CA ASP A 265 2.86 -59.48 -33.04
C ASP A 265 2.84 -59.89 -31.56
N LEU A 266 2.00 -59.14 -30.76
CA LEU A 266 1.76 -59.42 -29.32
C LEU A 266 0.85 -60.62 -29.12
N LYS A 267 -0.13 -60.85 -30.02
CA LYS A 267 -1.02 -62.02 -30.07
C LYS A 267 -0.28 -63.28 -30.38
N ASP A 268 0.56 -63.26 -31.40
CA ASP A 268 1.40 -64.38 -31.75
C ASP A 268 2.41 -64.79 -30.67
N SER A 269 2.84 -63.81 -29.87
CA SER A 269 3.69 -64.02 -28.69
C SER A 269 2.93 -64.59 -27.49
N LEU A 270 1.67 -64.23 -27.31
CA LEU A 270 0.80 -64.67 -26.20
C LEU A 270 0.18 -66.05 -26.50
N ASP A 271 -0.15 -66.36 -27.74
CA ASP A 271 -0.65 -67.69 -28.15
C ASP A 271 0.37 -68.84 -27.90
N ASN A 272 1.65 -68.51 -27.81
CA ASN A 272 2.70 -69.42 -27.41
C ASN A 272 2.80 -69.66 -25.88
N VAL A 273 2.19 -68.78 -25.06
CA VAL A 273 2.31 -68.81 -23.57
C VAL A 273 1.05 -69.34 -22.91
N SER A 274 -0.15 -69.09 -23.47
CA SER A 274 -1.43 -69.45 -22.83
C SER A 274 -2.40 -70.05 -23.87
N LYS A 275 -2.25 -71.33 -24.10
CA LYS A 275 -3.25 -72.08 -24.88
C LYS A 275 -4.57 -72.10 -24.06
N ASN A 276 -5.59 -71.35 -24.54
CA ASN A 276 -7.00 -71.38 -24.14
C ASN A 276 -7.55 -70.27 -23.15
N GLU A 277 -6.82 -69.23 -22.82
CA GLU A 277 -7.40 -68.24 -21.94
C GLU A 277 -7.71 -66.86 -22.60
N ILE A 278 -7.24 -66.54 -23.79
CA ILE A 278 -7.49 -65.28 -24.50
C ILE A 278 -8.00 -65.61 -25.91
N GLU A 279 -9.32 -65.53 -26.11
CA GLU A 279 -9.95 -65.88 -27.43
C GLU A 279 -9.77 -64.77 -28.49
N ALA A 280 -9.64 -63.51 -28.16
CA ALA A 280 -9.31 -62.44 -29.10
C ALA A 280 -8.82 -61.15 -28.36
N LEU A 281 -7.72 -60.59 -28.87
CA LEU A 281 -7.27 -59.24 -28.50
C LEU A 281 -7.71 -58.31 -29.64
N GLU A 282 -8.68 -57.41 -29.36
CA GLU A 282 -9.20 -56.42 -30.30
C GLU A 282 -8.83 -55.03 -29.82
N ALA A 283 -8.20 -54.24 -30.68
CA ALA A 283 -8.07 -52.80 -30.40
C ALA A 283 -9.32 -52.11 -30.95
N LYS A 284 -10.06 -51.45 -30.07
CA LYS A 284 -11.15 -50.56 -30.49
C LYS A 284 -10.76 -49.10 -30.24
N PHE A 285 -10.65 -48.34 -31.30
CA PHE A 285 -10.45 -46.93 -31.22
C PHE A 285 -11.82 -46.24 -31.10
N HIS A 286 -12.02 -45.50 -30.01
CA HIS A 286 -13.27 -44.77 -29.75
C HIS A 286 -12.99 -43.30 -29.61
N PHE A 287 -13.29 -42.53 -30.64
CA PHE A 287 -13.41 -41.08 -30.52
C PHE A 287 -14.71 -40.74 -29.81
N ASN A 288 -14.60 -40.38 -28.55
CA ASN A 288 -15.75 -39.87 -27.84
C ASN A 288 -15.72 -38.32 -27.87
N GLU A 289 -16.91 -37.67 -27.85
CA GLU A 289 -17.07 -36.23 -27.93
C GLU A 289 -16.23 -35.48 -26.91
N LYS A 290 -16.06 -36.04 -25.73
CA LYS A 290 -15.31 -35.44 -24.64
C LYS A 290 -13.79 -35.44 -24.92
N ASN A 291 -13.29 -36.49 -25.53
CA ASN A 291 -11.89 -36.60 -25.92
C ASN A 291 -11.56 -35.66 -27.07
N LEU A 292 -12.47 -35.49 -28.02
CA LEU A 292 -12.32 -34.53 -29.11
C LEU A 292 -12.28 -33.09 -28.62
N LEU A 293 -13.15 -32.74 -27.70
CA LEU A 293 -13.18 -31.43 -27.09
C LEU A 293 -11.90 -31.12 -26.31
N ASN A 294 -11.37 -32.11 -25.58
CA ASN A 294 -10.09 -31.99 -24.89
C ASN A 294 -8.92 -31.83 -25.88
N LEU A 295 -8.91 -32.56 -26.97
CA LEU A 295 -7.89 -32.44 -28.03
C LEU A 295 -7.91 -31.03 -28.68
N ILE A 296 -9.08 -30.48 -28.93
CA ILE A 296 -9.22 -29.11 -29.47
C ILE A 296 -8.72 -28.10 -28.44
N LYS A 297 -9.15 -28.26 -27.20
CA LYS A 297 -8.72 -27.42 -26.08
C LYS A 297 -7.20 -27.48 -25.89
N ASP A 298 -6.62 -28.66 -25.95
CA ASP A 298 -5.18 -28.88 -25.80
C ASP A 298 -4.35 -28.41 -26.99
N SER A 299 -4.95 -28.26 -28.15
CA SER A 299 -4.29 -27.81 -29.39
C SER A 299 -4.39 -26.31 -29.63
N LEU A 300 -5.26 -25.60 -28.86
CA LEU A 300 -5.42 -24.16 -28.98
C LEU A 300 -4.20 -23.46 -28.41
N LEU A 301 -3.52 -22.66 -29.20
CA LEU A 301 -2.38 -21.83 -28.81
C LEU A 301 -2.72 -20.37 -29.13
N ILE A 302 -2.49 -19.51 -28.17
CA ILE A 302 -2.58 -18.08 -28.41
C ILE A 302 -1.19 -17.58 -28.79
N ASN A 303 -1.11 -17.05 -30.00
CA ASN A 303 0.10 -16.44 -30.51
C ASN A 303 -0.07 -14.93 -30.63
N TYR A 304 1.00 -14.22 -30.35
CA TYR A 304 1.08 -12.77 -30.52
C TYR A 304 1.72 -12.46 -31.86
N SER A 305 0.99 -11.82 -32.76
CA SER A 305 1.54 -11.37 -34.03
C SER A 305 1.98 -9.92 -33.95
N HIS A 306 3.21 -9.66 -34.33
CA HIS A 306 3.75 -8.32 -34.52
C HIS A 306 4.05 -8.14 -36.01
N SER A 307 3.33 -7.22 -36.65
CA SER A 307 3.57 -6.89 -38.06
C SER A 307 4.46 -5.66 -38.16
N THR A 308 5.59 -5.81 -38.82
CA THR A 308 6.31 -4.69 -39.41
C THR A 308 5.99 -4.66 -40.91
N ASP A 309 6.28 -3.56 -41.59
CA ASP A 309 5.97 -3.42 -43.04
C ASP A 309 6.58 -4.51 -43.91
N GLU A 310 7.57 -5.24 -43.42
CA GLU A 310 8.30 -6.30 -44.18
C GLU A 310 8.07 -7.71 -43.64
N PHE A 311 7.73 -7.89 -42.33
CA PHE A 311 7.66 -9.23 -41.71
C PHE A 311 6.53 -9.35 -40.70
N LEU A 312 5.88 -10.51 -40.69
CA LEU A 312 4.96 -10.94 -39.63
C LEU A 312 5.71 -11.87 -38.68
N PHE A 313 5.92 -11.41 -37.45
CA PHE A 313 6.48 -12.25 -36.39
C PHE A 313 5.35 -12.76 -35.49
N THR A 314 5.37 -14.07 -35.27
CA THR A 314 4.45 -14.71 -34.35
C THR A 314 5.23 -15.21 -33.15
N LEU A 315 4.88 -14.69 -31.95
CA LEU A 315 5.49 -15.11 -30.71
C LEU A 315 4.51 -15.99 -29.94
N THR A 316 5.00 -17.08 -29.39
CA THR A 316 4.20 -17.92 -28.49
C THR A 316 4.03 -17.30 -27.13
N GLU A 317 3.03 -17.77 -26.36
CA GLU A 317 2.79 -17.29 -24.98
C GLU A 317 4.06 -17.36 -24.11
N GLU A 318 4.88 -18.40 -24.29
CA GLU A 318 6.14 -18.60 -23.56
C GLU A 318 7.22 -17.56 -23.87
N SER A 319 7.17 -16.96 -25.05
CA SER A 319 8.13 -15.94 -25.47
C SER A 319 7.77 -14.53 -25.00
N GLN A 320 6.60 -14.36 -24.36
CA GLN A 320 6.17 -13.07 -23.80
C GLN A 320 6.68 -12.90 -22.37
N GLY A 321 7.00 -11.65 -22.01
CA GLY A 321 7.32 -11.32 -20.63
C GLY A 321 6.10 -11.48 -19.71
N LEU A 322 6.32 -11.99 -18.51
CA LEU A 322 5.30 -12.25 -17.48
C LEU A 322 4.31 -11.10 -17.28
N GLY A 323 4.77 -9.86 -17.41
CA GLY A 323 3.91 -8.69 -17.24
C GLY A 323 2.81 -8.58 -18.30
N VAL A 324 3.12 -8.88 -19.57
CA VAL A 324 2.13 -8.87 -20.67
C VAL A 324 1.15 -10.01 -20.48
N SER A 325 1.64 -11.21 -20.19
CA SER A 325 0.82 -12.39 -19.94
C SER A 325 -0.14 -12.16 -18.76
N ASN A 326 0.34 -11.53 -17.68
CA ASN A 326 -0.48 -11.19 -16.54
C ASN A 326 -1.57 -10.15 -16.90
N LEU A 327 -1.23 -9.11 -17.66
CA LEU A 327 -2.21 -8.11 -18.11
C LEU A 327 -3.34 -8.75 -18.93
N ILE A 328 -2.99 -9.63 -19.88
CA ILE A 328 -3.96 -10.32 -20.71
C ILE A 328 -4.82 -11.26 -19.86
N TYR A 329 -4.19 -12.05 -18.99
CA TYR A 329 -4.90 -12.92 -18.05
C TYR A 329 -5.94 -12.15 -17.23
N MET A 330 -5.53 -11.04 -16.61
CA MET A 330 -6.43 -10.20 -15.83
C MET A 330 -7.59 -9.65 -16.67
N SER A 331 -7.28 -9.16 -17.87
CA SER A 331 -8.30 -8.63 -18.78
C SER A 331 -9.33 -9.69 -19.17
N LEU A 332 -8.89 -10.93 -19.43
CA LEU A 332 -9.77 -12.05 -19.75
C LEU A 332 -10.65 -12.46 -18.56
N GLN A 333 -10.09 -12.51 -17.33
CA GLN A 333 -10.86 -12.85 -16.13
C GLN A 333 -11.92 -11.79 -15.83
N ILE A 334 -11.57 -10.53 -15.96
CA ILE A 334 -12.51 -9.41 -15.77
C ILE A 334 -13.62 -9.46 -16.84
N ASP A 335 -13.27 -9.71 -18.11
CA ASP A 335 -14.26 -9.81 -19.19
C ASP A 335 -15.18 -11.02 -19.02
N ARG A 336 -14.62 -12.16 -18.59
CA ARG A 336 -15.38 -13.36 -18.22
C ARG A 336 -16.39 -13.04 -17.14
N PHE A 337 -15.96 -12.48 -16.01
CA PHE A 337 -16.84 -12.14 -14.91
C PHE A 337 -17.95 -11.16 -15.36
N ARG A 338 -17.57 -10.15 -16.15
CA ARG A 338 -18.51 -9.18 -16.71
C ARG A 338 -19.62 -9.82 -17.53
N ARG A 339 -19.33 -10.87 -18.28
CA ARG A 339 -20.31 -11.60 -19.12
C ARG A 339 -21.23 -12.49 -18.30
N THR A 340 -20.78 -12.95 -17.13
CA THR A 340 -21.56 -13.81 -16.22
C THR A 340 -22.30 -13.06 -15.13
N ILE A 341 -22.33 -11.72 -15.18
CA ILE A 341 -23.07 -10.88 -14.24
C ILE A 341 -24.56 -11.23 -14.24
N GLN A 342 -25.08 -11.50 -13.06
CA GLN A 342 -26.48 -11.79 -12.83
C GLN A 342 -27.18 -10.56 -12.25
N PRO A 343 -28.23 -10.04 -12.90
CA PRO A 343 -28.91 -8.81 -12.43
C PRO A 343 -29.56 -8.94 -11.07
N THR A 344 -29.94 -10.17 -10.68
CA THR A 344 -30.67 -10.48 -9.45
C THR A 344 -29.78 -10.81 -8.26
N THR A 345 -28.48 -10.89 -8.44
CA THR A 345 -27.50 -11.21 -7.39
C THR A 345 -26.57 -10.04 -7.12
N VAL A 346 -25.84 -10.09 -6.03
CA VAL A 346 -24.71 -9.19 -5.75
C VAL A 346 -23.49 -9.71 -6.49
N ASN A 347 -22.92 -8.90 -7.39
CA ASN A 347 -21.75 -9.28 -8.18
C ASN A 347 -20.51 -8.60 -7.60
N LEU A 348 -19.63 -9.39 -6.98
CA LEU A 348 -18.40 -8.92 -6.34
C LEU A 348 -17.17 -9.60 -6.93
N PHE A 349 -16.28 -8.80 -7.51
CA PHE A 349 -15.03 -9.26 -8.09
C PHE A 349 -13.84 -8.79 -7.26
N VAL A 350 -12.99 -9.70 -6.84
CA VAL A 350 -11.86 -9.40 -5.96
C VAL A 350 -10.55 -9.73 -6.64
N ILE A 351 -9.62 -8.77 -6.67
CA ILE A 351 -8.31 -8.92 -7.29
C ILE A 351 -7.23 -8.63 -6.25
N GLU A 352 -6.34 -9.58 -6.05
CA GLU A 352 -5.19 -9.40 -5.19
C GLU A 352 -3.95 -9.06 -6.00
N GLU A 353 -3.33 -7.92 -5.64
CA GLU A 353 -2.05 -7.44 -6.18
C GLU A 353 -1.94 -7.57 -7.72
N PRO A 354 -2.82 -6.89 -8.48
CA PRO A 354 -2.83 -7.01 -9.94
C PRO A 354 -1.51 -6.59 -10.59
N GLU A 355 -0.72 -5.77 -9.91
CA GLU A 355 0.57 -5.26 -10.36
C GLU A 355 1.69 -6.30 -10.38
N ALA A 356 1.50 -7.49 -9.82
CA ALA A 356 2.54 -8.51 -9.76
C ALA A 356 3.15 -8.77 -11.15
N HIS A 357 4.48 -8.68 -11.23
CA HIS A 357 5.26 -8.84 -12.48
C HIS A 357 5.02 -7.79 -13.58
N MET A 358 4.21 -6.74 -13.32
CA MET A 358 3.92 -5.71 -14.32
C MET A 358 4.87 -4.51 -14.22
N HIS A 359 5.38 -4.07 -15.37
CA HIS A 359 6.07 -2.79 -15.46
C HIS A 359 5.10 -1.62 -15.16
N ILE A 360 5.60 -0.53 -14.59
CA ILE A 360 4.81 0.64 -14.16
C ILE A 360 3.83 1.14 -15.25
N GLN A 361 4.26 1.18 -16.51
CA GLN A 361 3.39 1.60 -17.62
C GLN A 361 2.19 0.66 -17.81
N MET A 362 2.38 -0.64 -17.62
CA MET A 362 1.31 -1.63 -17.75
C MET A 362 0.33 -1.56 -16.59
N GLN A 363 0.81 -1.25 -15.39
CA GLN A 363 -0.06 -1.02 -14.22
C GLN A 363 -1.06 0.12 -14.49
N LYS A 364 -0.60 1.20 -15.11
CA LYS A 364 -1.46 2.33 -15.52
C LYS A 364 -2.53 1.91 -16.54
N VAL A 365 -2.16 1.13 -17.53
CA VAL A 365 -3.09 0.60 -18.54
C VAL A 365 -4.14 -0.30 -17.88
N LEU A 366 -3.72 -1.19 -16.97
CA LEU A 366 -4.63 -2.07 -16.25
C LEU A 366 -5.63 -1.28 -15.40
N VAL A 367 -5.18 -0.28 -14.64
CA VAL A 367 -6.07 0.56 -13.82
C VAL A 367 -7.11 1.25 -14.69
N SER A 368 -6.68 1.88 -15.79
CA SER A 368 -7.61 2.55 -16.72
C SER A 368 -8.63 1.59 -17.33
N TYR A 369 -8.21 0.35 -17.61
CA TYR A 369 -9.10 -0.71 -18.10
C TYR A 369 -10.14 -1.10 -17.03
N ILE A 370 -9.70 -1.33 -15.79
CA ILE A 370 -10.58 -1.65 -14.66
C ILE A 370 -11.60 -0.52 -14.43
N GLU A 371 -11.15 0.73 -14.32
CA GLU A 371 -12.03 1.88 -14.14
C GLU A 371 -13.10 1.98 -15.25
N THR A 372 -12.68 1.75 -16.49
CA THR A 372 -13.59 1.80 -17.64
C THR A 372 -14.68 0.73 -17.57
N ILE A 373 -14.35 -0.47 -17.14
CA ILE A 373 -15.32 -1.57 -17.02
C ILE A 373 -16.25 -1.36 -15.84
N PHE A 374 -15.71 -1.06 -14.67
CA PHE A 374 -16.52 -0.91 -13.46
C PHE A 374 -17.42 0.33 -13.51
N SER A 375 -16.99 1.41 -14.16
CA SER A 375 -17.84 2.61 -14.33
C SER A 375 -19.05 2.40 -15.26
N LYS A 376 -18.94 1.48 -16.22
CA LYS A 376 -20.01 1.21 -17.20
C LYS A 376 -21.11 0.27 -16.69
N GLN A 377 -20.86 -0.48 -15.62
CA GLN A 377 -21.79 -1.49 -15.11
C GLN A 377 -22.20 -1.20 -13.67
N LYS A 378 -23.47 -0.82 -13.48
CA LYS A 378 -24.03 -0.47 -12.17
C LYS A 378 -24.03 -1.64 -11.17
N ASN A 379 -24.18 -2.88 -11.63
CA ASN A 379 -24.33 -4.06 -10.79
C ASN A 379 -23.03 -4.84 -10.60
N LEU A 380 -21.87 -4.21 -10.84
CA LEU A 380 -20.55 -4.79 -10.67
C LEU A 380 -19.80 -4.00 -9.62
N GLN A 381 -19.33 -4.69 -8.59
CA GLN A 381 -18.45 -4.12 -7.57
C GLN A 381 -17.14 -4.86 -7.53
N GLY A 382 -16.06 -4.12 -7.20
CA GLY A 382 -14.71 -4.69 -7.10
C GLY A 382 -13.99 -4.31 -5.82
N ILE A 383 -13.16 -5.22 -5.34
CA ILE A 383 -12.16 -4.94 -4.30
C ILE A 383 -10.79 -5.31 -4.86
N ILE A 384 -9.87 -4.36 -4.86
CA ILE A 384 -8.52 -4.54 -5.39
C ILE A 384 -7.52 -4.26 -4.27
N THR A 385 -6.62 -5.20 -3.99
CA THR A 385 -5.52 -4.94 -3.08
C THR A 385 -4.28 -4.52 -3.85
N THR A 386 -3.52 -3.58 -3.31
CA THR A 386 -2.28 -3.13 -3.95
C THR A 386 -1.24 -2.65 -2.95
N HIS A 387 0.03 -2.79 -3.34
CA HIS A 387 1.16 -2.10 -2.74
C HIS A 387 1.88 -1.19 -3.75
N SER A 388 1.27 -0.98 -4.93
CA SER A 388 1.80 -0.11 -5.97
C SER A 388 1.38 1.34 -5.78
N THR A 389 2.38 2.21 -5.70
CA THR A 389 2.18 3.67 -5.71
C THR A 389 1.57 4.15 -7.02
N GLU A 390 1.87 3.46 -8.13
CA GLU A 390 1.36 3.81 -9.44
C GLU A 390 -0.14 3.53 -9.58
N ILE A 391 -0.62 2.42 -9.04
CA ILE A 391 -2.07 2.14 -8.98
C ILE A 391 -2.77 3.22 -8.17
N VAL A 392 -2.26 3.52 -6.97
CA VAL A 392 -2.85 4.55 -6.09
C VAL A 392 -2.87 5.94 -6.73
N LYS A 393 -1.85 6.31 -7.53
CA LYS A 393 -1.82 7.60 -8.24
C LYS A 393 -2.89 7.75 -9.33
N ASN A 394 -3.25 6.64 -9.93
CA ASN A 394 -4.12 6.65 -11.12
C ASN A 394 -5.60 6.36 -10.81
N VAL A 395 -5.97 6.12 -9.56
CA VAL A 395 -7.37 5.93 -9.13
C VAL A 395 -7.93 7.16 -8.44
N ASP A 396 -9.27 7.24 -8.34
CA ASP A 396 -9.91 8.29 -7.55
C ASP A 396 -9.59 8.10 -6.06
N VAL A 397 -9.21 9.17 -5.38
CA VAL A 397 -8.89 9.15 -3.95
C VAL A 397 -10.05 8.64 -3.09
N ASN A 398 -11.28 8.82 -3.54
CA ASN A 398 -12.49 8.36 -2.84
C ASN A 398 -12.60 6.83 -2.80
N ASP A 399 -12.00 6.14 -3.76
CA ASP A 399 -12.00 4.67 -3.82
C ASP A 399 -10.90 4.04 -2.96
N ILE A 400 -9.97 4.85 -2.43
CA ILE A 400 -8.82 4.35 -1.69
C ILE A 400 -9.18 4.14 -0.21
N LYS A 401 -8.90 2.93 0.27
CA LYS A 401 -8.97 2.52 1.67
C LYS A 401 -7.56 2.12 2.13
N VAL A 402 -6.99 2.87 3.04
CA VAL A 402 -5.60 2.65 3.49
C VAL A 402 -5.57 1.73 4.69
N ILE A 403 -4.80 0.64 4.59
CA ILE A 403 -4.58 -0.28 5.70
C ILE A 403 -3.27 0.08 6.39
N ARG A 404 -3.37 0.47 7.67
CA ARG A 404 -2.21 0.81 8.48
C ARG A 404 -2.21 0.07 9.80
N SER A 405 -1.00 -0.18 10.30
CA SER A 405 -0.81 -0.73 11.64
C SER A 405 -1.20 0.31 12.69
N GLU A 406 -2.03 -0.08 13.62
CA GLU A 406 -2.38 0.71 14.78
C GLU A 406 -1.38 0.50 15.93
N ASN A 407 -0.95 -0.74 16.09
CA ASN A 407 0.13 -1.19 16.97
C ASN A 407 0.74 -2.47 16.40
N ASN A 408 1.67 -3.10 17.12
CA ASN A 408 2.38 -4.31 16.66
C ASN A 408 1.47 -5.48 16.26
N PHE A 409 0.22 -5.49 16.74
CA PHE A 409 -0.69 -6.62 16.59
C PHE A 409 -2.01 -6.26 15.94
N MET A 410 -2.30 -4.98 15.74
CA MET A 410 -3.57 -4.50 15.24
C MET A 410 -3.42 -3.58 14.05
N ASN A 411 -4.28 -3.76 13.08
CA ASN A 411 -4.40 -2.93 11.90
C ASN A 411 -5.78 -2.27 11.85
N ARG A 412 -5.85 -1.14 11.18
CA ARG A 412 -7.10 -0.43 10.89
C ARG A 412 -7.21 -0.10 9.40
N ILE A 413 -8.43 0.04 8.92
CA ILE A 413 -8.74 0.53 7.59
C ILE A 413 -9.16 2.00 7.73
N ILE A 414 -8.51 2.86 6.96
CA ILE A 414 -8.79 4.30 6.90
C ILE A 414 -9.43 4.58 5.56
N ASP A 415 -10.66 5.05 5.58
CA ASP A 415 -11.42 5.41 4.39
C ASP A 415 -11.12 6.85 3.99
N LEU A 416 -10.40 7.05 2.88
CA LEU A 416 -10.03 8.40 2.44
C LEU A 416 -11.24 9.21 1.98
N HIS A 417 -12.30 8.58 1.46
CA HIS A 417 -13.53 9.30 1.15
C HIS A 417 -14.15 9.92 2.41
N GLN A 418 -14.34 9.13 3.48
CA GLN A 418 -14.87 9.65 4.74
C GLN A 418 -13.98 10.74 5.33
N PHE A 419 -12.66 10.54 5.27
CA PHE A 419 -11.71 11.55 5.70
C PHE A 419 -11.89 12.87 4.93
N ILE A 420 -12.01 12.83 3.60
CA ILE A 420 -12.18 14.01 2.75
C ILE A 420 -13.51 14.73 3.03
N VAL A 421 -14.60 13.97 3.17
CA VAL A 421 -15.92 14.53 3.50
C VAL A 421 -15.88 15.29 4.83
N ASN A 422 -15.22 14.71 5.83
CA ASN A 422 -15.12 15.30 7.16
C ASN A 422 -14.21 16.55 7.22
N ASN A 423 -13.20 16.65 6.36
CA ASN A 423 -12.23 17.75 6.34
C ASN A 423 -12.48 18.82 5.28
N GLY A 424 -13.42 18.63 4.35
CA GLY A 424 -13.95 19.66 3.45
C GLY A 424 -13.05 20.16 2.31
N ASP A 425 -11.83 19.65 2.14
CA ASP A 425 -10.86 20.12 1.14
C ASP A 425 -10.57 19.08 0.04
N LYS A 426 -11.65 18.58 -0.59
CA LYS A 426 -11.60 17.52 -1.60
C LYS A 426 -10.57 17.79 -2.71
N LYS A 427 -10.60 18.99 -3.31
CA LYS A 427 -9.72 19.35 -4.43
C LYS A 427 -8.24 19.34 -4.05
N PHE A 428 -7.93 19.75 -2.81
CA PHE A 428 -6.55 19.72 -2.30
C PHE A 428 -6.04 18.28 -2.22
N TYR A 429 -6.80 17.38 -1.59
CA TYR A 429 -6.38 15.98 -1.43
C TYR A 429 -6.33 15.23 -2.76
N GLU A 430 -7.29 15.41 -3.67
CA GLU A 430 -7.26 14.81 -5.01
C GLU A 430 -6.01 15.22 -5.80
N THR A 431 -5.68 16.53 -5.79
CA THR A 431 -4.47 17.01 -6.47
C THR A 431 -3.21 16.46 -5.83
N PHE A 432 -3.20 16.41 -4.53
CA PHE A 432 -2.10 15.98 -3.72
C PHE A 432 -1.74 14.48 -3.93
N PHE A 433 -2.73 13.58 -3.92
CA PHE A 433 -2.50 12.16 -4.18
C PHE A 433 -1.98 11.92 -5.60
N LYS A 434 -2.47 12.66 -6.60
CA LYS A 434 -2.02 12.53 -7.99
C LYS A 434 -0.58 12.98 -8.20
N LEU A 435 -0.11 13.98 -7.46
CA LEU A 435 1.21 14.56 -7.70
C LEU A 435 2.36 13.80 -7.04
N ASN A 436 2.31 13.50 -5.74
CA ASN A 436 3.49 12.99 -5.04
C ASN A 436 3.22 12.10 -3.81
N PHE A 437 1.98 11.85 -3.42
CA PHE A 437 1.68 11.33 -2.08
C PHE A 437 1.25 9.88 -1.99
N ALA A 438 1.15 9.20 -3.10
CA ALA A 438 0.88 7.76 -3.08
C ALA A 438 1.95 6.99 -2.28
N ASP A 439 3.19 7.45 -2.33
CA ASP A 439 4.30 6.86 -1.58
C ASP A 439 4.09 6.91 -0.06
N LEU A 440 3.41 7.96 0.42
CA LEU A 440 3.15 8.15 1.84
C LEU A 440 2.29 7.04 2.44
N ILE A 441 1.35 6.48 1.66
CA ILE A 441 0.49 5.38 2.11
C ILE A 441 1.32 4.16 2.53
N PHE A 442 2.44 3.92 1.86
CA PHE A 442 3.28 2.74 2.06
C PHE A 442 4.47 2.98 2.98
N SER A 443 4.78 4.24 3.29
CA SER A 443 5.97 4.59 4.07
C SER A 443 5.78 4.43 5.57
N ASP A 444 6.88 4.16 6.27
CA ASP A 444 6.93 4.07 7.73
C ASP A 444 6.91 5.45 8.38
N ALA A 445 7.58 6.40 7.73
CA ALA A 445 7.63 7.79 8.15
C ALA A 445 7.81 8.74 6.97
N VAL A 446 7.62 10.03 7.19
CA VAL A 446 7.78 11.04 6.15
C VAL A 446 8.64 12.20 6.61
N ILE A 447 9.49 12.67 5.72
CA ILE A 447 10.25 13.91 5.85
C ILE A 447 9.68 14.94 4.89
N PHE A 448 9.12 16.01 5.46
CA PHE A 448 8.70 17.18 4.70
C PHE A 448 9.84 18.16 4.55
N TYR A 449 9.99 18.73 3.36
CA TYR A 449 11.06 19.67 3.03
C TYR A 449 10.56 20.72 2.03
N GLU A 450 11.31 21.81 1.87
CA GLU A 450 10.91 22.93 1.02
C GLU A 450 11.41 22.81 -0.43
N GLY A 451 12.64 22.35 -0.63
CA GLY A 451 13.26 22.32 -1.95
C GLY A 451 14.26 21.18 -2.16
N ASP A 452 14.63 20.95 -3.41
CA ASP A 452 15.49 19.82 -3.82
C ASP A 452 16.87 19.82 -3.12
N ALA A 453 17.38 20.98 -2.76
CA ALA A 453 18.65 21.11 -2.04
C ALA A 453 18.60 20.42 -0.68
N GLU A 454 17.48 20.55 0.04
CA GLU A 454 17.24 19.91 1.34
C GLU A 454 17.10 18.41 1.20
N ARG A 455 16.35 17.95 0.22
CA ARG A 455 16.19 16.52 -0.06
C ARG A 455 17.54 15.86 -0.30
N MET A 456 18.35 16.42 -1.18
CA MET A 456 19.70 15.91 -1.47
C MET A 456 20.54 15.83 -0.20
N TYR A 457 20.43 16.83 0.66
CA TYR A 457 21.16 16.89 1.93
C TYR A 457 20.71 15.80 2.91
N PHE A 458 19.42 15.62 3.09
CA PHE A 458 18.87 14.57 3.97
C PHE A 458 19.23 13.17 3.49
N GLU A 459 19.06 12.89 2.20
CA GLU A 459 19.43 11.60 1.61
C GLU A 459 20.93 11.30 1.78
N SER A 460 21.78 12.31 1.57
CA SER A 460 23.23 12.16 1.79
C SER A 460 23.58 11.86 3.23
N LEU A 461 22.94 12.51 4.22
CA LEU A 461 23.17 12.29 5.63
C LEU A 461 22.69 10.90 6.11
N ILE A 462 21.53 10.47 5.64
CA ILE A 462 20.89 9.21 6.04
C ILE A 462 21.64 8.03 5.43
N ASN A 463 21.92 8.06 4.13
CA ASN A 463 22.49 6.93 3.38
C ASN A 463 24.02 6.79 3.50
N ARG A 464 24.67 7.63 4.28
CA ARG A 464 26.13 7.58 4.48
C ARG A 464 26.56 6.31 5.22
N LYS A 465 27.72 5.74 4.84
CA LYS A 465 28.37 4.66 5.62
C LYS A 465 28.63 5.13 7.05
N HIS A 466 28.29 4.30 8.03
CA HIS A 466 28.37 4.64 9.45
C HIS A 466 27.53 5.84 9.89
N SER A 467 26.38 6.05 9.24
CA SER A 467 25.43 7.09 9.65
C SER A 467 24.92 6.82 11.07
N LYS A 468 24.82 7.88 11.88
CA LYS A 468 24.14 7.80 13.19
C LYS A 468 22.62 7.64 13.06
N TYR A 469 22.08 7.72 11.84
CA TYR A 469 20.66 7.55 11.51
C TYR A 469 20.38 6.16 10.95
N ILE A 470 21.07 5.13 11.42
CA ILE A 470 21.00 3.77 10.87
C ILE A 470 19.59 3.16 10.89
N ASN A 471 18.76 3.56 11.84
CA ASN A 471 17.38 3.07 11.89
C ASN A 471 16.54 3.60 10.74
N LEU A 472 16.82 4.83 10.26
CA LEU A 472 16.15 5.42 9.11
C LEU A 472 16.50 4.69 7.80
N THR A 473 17.74 4.18 7.66
CA THR A 473 18.14 3.42 6.45
C THR A 473 17.44 2.08 6.31
N ARG A 474 16.85 1.57 7.38
CA ARG A 474 16.13 0.30 7.43
C ARG A 474 14.63 0.44 7.27
N GLN A 475 14.13 1.66 7.11
CA GLN A 475 12.73 2.00 6.97
C GLN A 475 12.44 2.60 5.61
N TYR A 476 11.22 2.49 5.18
CA TYR A 476 10.77 3.20 3.99
C TYR A 476 10.37 4.63 4.38
N ILE A 477 11.26 5.58 4.13
CA ILE A 477 11.04 7.00 4.39
C ILE A 477 10.57 7.69 3.12
N SER A 478 9.40 8.29 3.16
CA SER A 478 8.90 9.14 2.08
C SER A 478 9.43 10.56 2.23
N TYR A 479 9.81 11.16 1.11
CA TYR A 479 10.29 12.55 1.04
C TYR A 479 9.23 13.39 0.32
N CYS A 480 8.62 14.32 1.04
CA CYS A 480 7.52 15.13 0.52
C CYS A 480 7.89 16.60 0.44
N GLN A 481 7.95 17.12 -0.79
CA GLN A 481 8.15 18.55 -1.01
C GLN A 481 6.84 19.29 -0.76
N CYS A 482 6.82 20.19 0.23
CA CYS A 482 5.62 20.92 0.62
C CYS A 482 5.61 22.40 0.20
N GLY A 483 6.56 22.82 -0.62
CA GLY A 483 6.62 24.18 -1.19
C GLY A 483 6.51 25.26 -0.12
N GLY A 484 7.51 25.38 0.75
CA GLY A 484 7.60 26.43 1.76
C GLY A 484 6.60 26.26 2.92
N ALA A 485 5.86 27.30 3.25
CA ALA A 485 5.06 27.43 4.47
C ALA A 485 3.76 26.59 4.56
N HIS A 486 3.57 25.53 3.75
CA HIS A 486 2.25 24.89 3.63
C HIS A 486 2.14 23.48 4.23
N ALA A 487 3.15 22.99 4.94
CA ALA A 487 3.14 21.64 5.52
C ALA A 487 1.96 21.39 6.49
N HIS A 488 1.46 22.42 7.17
CA HIS A 488 0.33 22.32 8.10
C HIS A 488 -0.97 21.82 7.45
N LYS A 489 -1.16 22.00 6.14
CA LYS A 489 -2.35 21.51 5.42
C LYS A 489 -2.42 19.97 5.37
N TYR A 490 -1.27 19.31 5.54
CA TYR A 490 -1.17 17.86 5.53
C TYR A 490 -1.36 17.22 6.90
N PHE A 491 -1.30 18.00 7.98
CA PHE A 491 -1.38 17.48 9.35
C PHE A 491 -2.67 16.69 9.64
N PRO A 492 -3.86 17.09 9.17
CA PRO A 492 -5.06 16.29 9.37
C PRO A 492 -4.94 14.88 8.78
N LEU A 493 -4.43 14.76 7.55
CA LEU A 493 -4.22 13.48 6.89
C LEU A 493 -3.15 12.64 7.60
N LEU A 494 -2.02 13.26 7.99
CA LEU A 494 -0.95 12.58 8.72
C LEU A 494 -1.43 12.04 10.06
N ASN A 495 -2.26 12.81 10.77
CA ASN A 495 -2.88 12.38 12.03
C ASN A 495 -3.85 11.22 11.80
N GLU A 496 -4.68 11.28 10.75
CA GLU A 496 -5.60 10.19 10.40
C GLU A 496 -4.81 8.91 10.05
N LEU A 497 -3.74 9.04 9.27
CA LEU A 497 -2.84 7.94 8.94
C LEU A 497 -1.93 7.53 10.12
N ARG A 498 -1.97 8.23 11.27
CA ARG A 498 -1.04 8.06 12.40
C ARG A 498 0.42 8.02 11.96
N MET A 499 0.75 8.83 10.98
CA MET A 499 2.07 8.87 10.37
C MET A 499 3.06 9.61 11.27
N THR A 500 4.26 9.04 11.42
CA THR A 500 5.37 9.78 12.00
C THR A 500 5.95 10.72 10.95
N ALA A 501 5.91 12.03 11.23
CA ALA A 501 6.33 13.05 10.29
C ALA A 501 7.33 14.03 10.90
N CYS A 502 8.45 14.22 10.21
CA CYS A 502 9.44 15.24 10.51
C CYS A 502 9.34 16.34 9.45
N VAL A 503 9.00 17.53 9.86
CA VAL A 503 8.83 18.68 8.96
C VAL A 503 10.00 19.64 9.14
N PHE A 504 10.80 19.81 8.08
CA PHE A 504 11.83 20.82 8.04
C PHE A 504 11.32 22.01 7.25
N THR A 505 11.39 23.18 7.83
CA THR A 505 10.92 24.42 7.19
C THR A 505 11.75 25.60 7.65
N ASP A 506 11.87 26.60 6.80
CA ASP A 506 12.62 27.81 7.06
C ASP A 506 11.83 28.75 7.99
N ILE A 507 12.50 29.44 8.90
CA ILE A 507 11.83 30.34 9.86
C ILE A 507 11.32 31.62 9.21
N ASP A 508 11.95 32.08 8.16
CA ASP A 508 11.50 33.18 7.28
C ASP A 508 11.04 34.47 8.02
N TYR A 509 11.83 34.97 8.96
CA TYR A 509 11.58 36.29 9.51
C TYR A 509 12.12 37.39 8.58
N ASP A 510 11.89 38.68 8.90
CA ASP A 510 12.13 39.84 8.02
C ASP A 510 13.48 39.80 7.27
N LYS A 511 13.42 40.04 5.96
CA LYS A 511 14.57 40.05 5.03
C LYS A 511 15.47 41.25 5.21
N GLU A 512 14.94 42.38 5.64
CA GLU A 512 15.65 43.65 5.69
C GLU A 512 16.28 43.95 7.03
N ARG A 513 16.06 43.05 8.02
CA ARG A 513 16.59 43.24 9.35
C ARG A 513 18.11 43.34 9.36
N GLU A 514 18.61 44.45 9.88
CA GLU A 514 20.05 44.75 9.92
C GLU A 514 20.73 44.32 11.24
N GLU A 515 19.96 44.14 12.32
CA GLU A 515 20.48 43.82 13.65
C GLU A 515 19.81 42.55 14.21
N LEU A 516 20.58 41.77 14.99
CA LEU A 516 20.05 40.59 15.71
C LEU A 516 19.26 40.96 16.97
N GLU A 517 19.35 42.22 17.41
CA GLU A 517 18.59 42.70 18.55
C GLU A 517 17.10 42.79 18.23
N GLY A 518 16.27 42.15 19.08
CA GLY A 518 14.81 42.11 18.91
C GLY A 518 14.30 41.07 17.91
N ILE A 519 15.13 40.14 17.38
CA ILE A 519 14.67 39.04 16.53
C ILE A 519 13.54 38.23 17.17
N ASP A 520 13.60 38.02 18.49
CA ASP A 520 12.59 37.26 19.22
C ASP A 520 11.18 37.86 19.13
N SER A 521 11.09 39.18 18.86
CA SER A 521 9.81 39.89 18.68
C SER A 521 9.32 39.91 17.21
N ASP A 522 10.15 39.49 16.26
CA ASP A 522 9.77 39.47 14.85
C ASP A 522 8.72 38.39 14.58
N LYS A 523 7.93 38.57 13.52
CA LYS A 523 6.99 37.62 13.05
C LYS A 523 7.62 36.75 11.93
N SER A 524 7.32 35.47 11.96
CA SER A 524 7.63 34.61 10.82
C SER A 524 6.56 34.76 9.75
N SER A 525 6.98 34.80 8.47
CA SER A 525 6.06 34.72 7.33
C SER A 525 5.61 33.29 7.04
N ASN A 526 6.20 32.31 7.69
CA ASN A 526 5.92 30.89 7.47
C ASN A 526 4.58 30.46 8.10
N ALA A 527 3.60 30.10 7.25
CA ALA A 527 2.26 29.75 7.70
C ALA A 527 2.22 28.44 8.53
N THR A 528 3.10 27.48 8.25
CA THR A 528 3.22 26.24 9.04
C THR A 528 3.63 26.56 10.47
N LEU A 529 4.66 27.38 10.66
CA LEU A 529 5.11 27.78 12.00
C LEU A 529 4.01 28.58 12.73
N ASN A 530 3.34 29.46 12.02
CA ASN A 530 2.23 30.24 12.60
C ASN A 530 1.00 29.38 12.96
N SER A 531 0.80 28.26 12.27
CA SER A 531 -0.33 27.34 12.54
C SER A 531 -0.13 26.48 13.79
N ILE A 532 1.12 26.20 14.16
CA ILE A 532 1.44 25.38 15.34
C ILE A 532 1.48 26.19 16.63
N LEU A 533 1.62 27.52 16.54
CA LEU A 533 1.64 28.42 17.71
C LEU A 533 0.24 28.61 18.26
N SER A 534 0.08 28.30 19.55
CA SER A 534 -1.11 28.60 20.33
C SER A 534 -0.93 29.95 21.03
N GLY A 535 -1.80 30.94 20.79
CA GLY A 535 -1.79 32.22 21.45
C GLY A 535 -1.71 33.44 20.52
N GLU A 536 -1.81 34.65 21.09
CA GLU A 536 -1.80 35.91 20.33
C GLU A 536 -0.40 36.33 19.86
N ASN A 537 0.64 35.94 20.59
CA ASN A 537 2.03 36.31 20.27
C ASN A 537 2.70 35.26 19.37
N LYS A 538 2.49 35.40 18.06
CA LYS A 538 3.13 34.54 17.03
C LYS A 538 4.43 35.20 16.58
N ASN A 539 5.47 35.11 17.39
CA ASN A 539 6.79 35.67 17.11
C ASN A 539 7.88 34.59 17.11
N VAL A 540 9.06 34.95 16.64
CA VAL A 540 10.21 34.06 16.53
C VAL A 540 10.63 33.50 17.90
N GLY A 541 10.56 34.29 18.95
CA GLY A 541 10.84 33.86 20.32
C GLY A 541 9.89 32.76 20.78
N SER A 542 8.57 32.89 20.48
CA SER A 542 7.58 31.83 20.76
C SER A 542 7.85 30.56 19.98
N ILE A 543 8.28 30.66 18.72
CA ILE A 543 8.69 29.50 17.90
C ILE A 543 9.87 28.78 18.56
N TYR A 544 10.90 29.51 19.00
CA TYR A 544 12.06 28.93 19.67
C TYR A 544 11.71 28.26 20.99
N GLN A 545 10.76 28.81 21.75
CA GLN A 545 10.30 28.23 23.01
C GLN A 545 9.52 26.94 22.75
N GLN A 546 8.58 26.94 21.82
CA GLN A 546 7.75 25.77 21.52
C GLN A 546 8.56 24.59 21.01
N GLN A 547 9.62 24.83 20.24
CA GLN A 547 10.53 23.74 19.80
C GLN A 547 11.24 23.04 20.94
N ARG A 548 11.38 23.67 22.10
CA ARG A 548 12.00 23.07 23.29
C ARG A 548 11.03 22.21 24.09
N GLU A 549 9.72 22.50 24.05
CA GLU A 549 8.76 21.97 25.03
C GLU A 549 7.94 20.76 24.54
N ASN A 550 7.73 20.57 23.23
CA ASN A 550 6.66 19.68 22.73
C ASN A 550 7.11 18.61 21.73
N ARG A 551 8.12 17.79 22.03
CA ARG A 551 8.62 16.73 21.12
C ARG A 551 7.99 15.34 21.36
N ARG A 552 6.74 15.27 21.80
CA ARG A 552 6.04 14.02 22.10
C ARG A 552 5.05 13.58 21.02
N LYS A 553 4.73 14.45 20.06
CA LYS A 553 3.74 14.20 19.01
C LYS A 553 4.32 13.29 17.91
N ASN A 554 3.45 12.74 17.07
CA ASN A 554 3.88 12.01 15.88
C ASN A 554 4.32 12.92 14.75
N ILE A 555 3.91 14.19 14.75
CA ILE A 555 4.28 15.21 13.78
C ILE A 555 5.05 16.29 14.54
N GLU A 556 6.31 16.51 14.14
CA GLU A 556 7.17 17.53 14.72
C GLU A 556 7.77 18.42 13.64
N VAL A 557 7.80 19.72 13.92
CA VAL A 557 8.32 20.74 13.00
C VAL A 557 9.66 21.24 13.52
N PHE A 558 10.66 21.24 12.66
CA PHE A 558 12.01 21.70 12.95
C PHE A 558 12.38 22.88 12.06
N THR A 559 12.83 23.94 12.66
CA THR A 559 13.32 25.15 11.98
C THR A 559 14.57 25.66 12.64
N GLN A 560 15.28 26.56 11.98
CA GLN A 560 16.48 27.20 12.51
C GLN A 560 16.21 27.86 13.87
N THR A 561 17.20 27.79 14.74
CA THR A 561 17.15 28.32 16.11
C THR A 561 18.30 29.27 16.36
N CYS A 562 18.38 29.82 17.57
CA CYS A 562 19.55 30.58 18.01
C CYS A 562 20.86 29.77 17.95
N HIS A 563 20.79 28.43 18.02
CA HIS A 563 21.94 27.53 17.90
C HIS A 563 22.45 27.41 16.45
N ASP A 564 21.62 27.77 15.48
CA ASP A 564 21.95 27.86 14.05
C ASP A 564 22.34 29.29 13.65
N GLY A 565 22.67 30.16 14.60
CA GLY A 565 23.14 31.51 14.38
C GLY A 565 22.06 32.49 13.95
N TYR A 566 20.80 32.27 14.35
CA TYR A 566 19.66 33.07 13.90
C TYR A 566 19.52 33.09 12.37
N SER A 567 19.88 32.01 11.74
CA SER A 567 19.74 31.84 10.29
C SER A 567 18.28 31.76 9.91
N ARG A 568 17.93 32.25 8.71
CA ARG A 568 16.56 32.22 8.20
C ARG A 568 16.28 31.03 7.31
N THR A 569 17.31 30.57 6.63
CA THR A 569 17.24 29.48 5.64
C THR A 569 18.30 28.43 5.91
N LEU A 570 18.12 27.24 5.30
CA LEU A 570 19.10 26.16 5.40
C LEU A 570 20.50 26.60 4.98
N GLU A 571 20.62 27.35 3.89
CA GLU A 571 21.94 27.75 3.38
C GLU A 571 22.63 28.75 4.32
N GLU A 572 21.85 29.64 4.96
CA GLU A 572 22.37 30.54 6.00
C GLU A 572 22.90 29.72 7.19
N ALA A 573 22.16 28.70 7.65
CA ALA A 573 22.55 27.83 8.75
C ALA A 573 23.81 27.03 8.44
N ILE A 574 23.92 26.48 7.23
CA ILE A 574 25.10 25.78 6.77
C ILE A 574 26.32 26.71 6.71
N LEU A 575 26.17 27.91 6.15
CA LEU A 575 27.26 28.89 6.11
C LEU A 575 27.66 29.32 7.51
N TYR A 576 26.71 29.46 8.41
CA TYR A 576 26.99 29.75 9.80
C TYR A 576 27.84 28.65 10.45
N LYS A 577 27.47 27.38 10.30
CA LYS A 577 28.24 26.24 10.81
C LYS A 577 29.62 26.14 10.19
N LEU A 578 29.74 26.42 8.92
CA LEU A 578 31.03 26.46 8.21
C LEU A 578 31.96 27.50 8.79
N LEU A 579 31.44 28.67 9.16
CA LEU A 579 32.21 29.76 9.72
C LEU A 579 32.52 29.57 11.21
N PHE A 580 31.63 28.90 11.91
CA PHE A 580 31.68 28.68 13.37
C PHE A 580 31.51 27.20 13.72
N PRO A 581 32.55 26.39 13.59
CA PRO A 581 32.45 24.96 13.81
C PRO A 581 32.20 24.57 15.29
N ILE A 582 32.33 25.51 16.24
CA ILE A 582 32.07 25.29 17.66
C ILE A 582 30.93 26.20 18.12
N PRO A 583 29.76 25.66 18.47
CA PRO A 583 28.64 26.45 18.93
C PRO A 583 28.87 27.01 20.35
N PRO A 584 28.44 28.26 20.62
CA PRO A 584 28.54 28.87 21.96
C PRO A 584 27.40 28.40 22.85
N TYR A 585 27.72 27.55 23.84
CA TYR A 585 26.72 26.92 24.72
C TYR A 585 26.34 27.72 25.98
N SER A 586 26.80 28.96 26.20
CA SER A 586 26.43 29.74 27.39
C SER A 586 26.19 31.22 27.12
N GLU A 587 25.38 31.85 27.96
CA GLU A 587 25.12 33.31 27.92
C GLU A 587 26.37 34.16 28.03
N VAL A 588 27.35 33.71 28.79
CA VAL A 588 28.65 34.38 28.93
C VAL A 588 29.40 34.43 27.60
N ASN A 589 29.17 33.49 26.75
CA ASN A 589 29.78 33.46 25.40
C ASN A 589 28.99 34.28 24.37
N ARG A 590 27.78 34.74 24.65
CA ARG A 590 27.01 35.58 23.70
C ARG A 590 27.74 36.84 23.27
N ARG A 591 28.44 37.53 24.18
CA ARG A 591 29.24 38.73 23.85
C ARG A 591 30.48 38.36 23.00
N LYS A 592 31.17 37.29 23.35
CA LYS A 592 32.32 36.77 22.59
C LYS A 592 31.88 36.25 21.22
N TYR A 593 30.76 35.64 21.17
CA TYR A 593 30.08 35.14 19.98
C TYR A 593 29.62 36.25 19.05
N ARG A 594 29.01 37.33 19.56
CA ARG A 594 28.72 38.54 18.80
C ARG A 594 29.98 39.10 18.14
N SER A 595 31.09 39.17 18.85
CA SER A 595 32.38 39.61 18.31
C SER A 595 32.90 38.69 17.20
N GLN A 596 32.79 37.36 17.38
CA GLN A 596 33.22 36.37 16.36
C GLN A 596 32.29 36.39 15.13
N MET A 597 31.01 36.50 15.34
CA MET A 597 29.99 36.68 14.31
C MET A 597 30.28 37.92 13.46
N ILE A 598 30.51 39.04 14.09
CA ILE A 598 30.88 40.32 13.42
C ILE A 598 32.16 40.18 12.63
N THR A 599 33.13 39.43 13.09
CA THR A 599 34.43 39.24 12.44
C THR A 599 34.33 38.35 11.18
N ALA A 600 33.58 37.25 11.25
CA ALA A 600 33.34 36.38 10.10
C ALA A 600 32.61 37.11 8.96
N PHE A 601 31.76 38.03 9.31
CA PHE A 601 30.94 38.88 8.46
C PHE A 601 31.70 39.85 7.58
N VAL A 602 32.66 40.53 8.12
CA VAL A 602 33.54 41.42 7.36
C VAL A 602 34.29 40.66 6.27
N ASN A 603 34.60 39.41 6.54
CA ASN A 603 35.30 38.55 5.60
C ASN A 603 34.45 38.09 4.42
N VAL A 604 33.18 37.78 4.69
CA VAL A 604 32.21 37.48 3.62
C VAL A 604 32.03 38.72 2.69
N LYS A 605 31.97 39.94 3.24
CA LYS A 605 31.94 41.17 2.43
C LYS A 605 33.19 41.34 1.59
N ARG A 606 34.36 41.05 2.13
CA ARG A 606 35.63 41.13 1.38
C ARG A 606 35.68 40.12 0.22
N VAL A 607 35.17 38.88 0.46
CA VAL A 607 35.05 37.86 -0.60
C VAL A 607 34.12 38.36 -1.71
N LYS A 608 32.94 38.91 -1.35
CA LYS A 608 31.95 39.41 -2.31
C LYS A 608 32.52 40.56 -3.14
N ARG A 609 33.27 41.49 -2.54
CA ARG A 609 33.94 42.56 -3.28
C ARG A 609 34.99 42.02 -4.23
N LYS A 610 35.77 41.03 -3.84
CA LYS A 610 36.75 40.36 -4.71
C LYS A 610 36.09 39.60 -5.86
N ILE A 611 34.99 38.91 -5.59
CA ILE A 611 34.21 38.21 -6.62
C ILE A 611 33.60 39.21 -7.61
N LYS A 612 32.99 40.31 -7.12
CA LYS A 612 32.45 41.38 -7.99
C LYS A 612 33.55 42.06 -8.81
N SER A 613 34.69 42.34 -8.23
CA SER A 613 35.81 42.97 -8.97
C SER A 613 36.41 42.02 -10.02
N ARG A 614 36.47 40.72 -9.75
CA ARG A 614 36.90 39.73 -10.75
C ARG A 614 35.89 39.54 -11.87
N LYS A 615 34.58 39.53 -11.57
CA LYS A 615 33.49 39.50 -12.57
C LYS A 615 33.56 40.76 -13.48
N TYR A 616 33.79 41.94 -12.90
CA TYR A 616 33.91 43.18 -13.66
C TYR A 616 35.14 43.18 -14.58
N ASN A 617 36.27 42.70 -14.08
CA ASN A 617 37.50 42.61 -14.88
C ASN A 617 37.47 41.54 -15.98
N GLN A 618 36.67 40.44 -15.78
CA GLN A 618 36.45 39.41 -16.80
C GLN A 618 35.40 39.82 -17.83
N ALA A 619 34.35 40.57 -17.44
CA ALA A 619 33.37 41.10 -18.38
C ALA A 619 34.02 42.08 -19.38
N ASN A 620 34.95 42.87 -18.92
CA ASN A 620 35.69 43.79 -19.81
C ASN A 620 36.74 43.09 -20.70
N ARG A 621 37.17 41.87 -20.40
CA ARG A 621 38.09 41.09 -21.24
C ARG A 621 37.37 40.15 -22.24
N ASN A 622 36.07 39.90 -22.10
CA ASN A 622 35.32 38.91 -22.88
C ASN A 622 34.19 39.53 -23.73
N VAL A 623 34.37 40.74 -24.25
CA VAL A 623 33.48 41.31 -25.29
C VAL A 623 33.56 40.53 -26.62
N ASN A 624 34.50 39.58 -26.72
CA ASN A 624 34.58 38.67 -27.85
C ASN A 624 34.70 37.20 -27.40
N LYS A 625 33.65 36.47 -27.62
CA LYS A 625 33.44 35.01 -27.66
C LYS A 625 32.59 34.38 -26.54
N ASN A 626 31.41 34.01 -26.97
CA ASN A 626 30.60 32.86 -26.54
C ASN A 626 31.29 31.91 -25.55
N LYS A 627 30.78 31.81 -24.31
CA LYS A 627 30.65 30.55 -23.54
C LYS A 627 30.40 30.80 -22.05
N ASN A 628 29.15 30.73 -21.65
CA ASN A 628 28.70 30.85 -20.26
C ASN A 628 28.95 29.61 -19.38
N LYS A 629 29.55 28.54 -19.86
CA LYS A 629 29.68 27.27 -19.07
C LYS A 629 30.98 27.13 -18.26
N GLY A 630 32.07 27.79 -18.64
CA GLY A 630 33.37 27.59 -17.98
C GLY A 630 33.65 28.47 -16.76
N VAL A 631 32.98 29.61 -16.67
CA VAL A 631 33.25 30.64 -15.66
C VAL A 631 32.69 30.25 -14.27
N PHE A 632 31.60 29.56 -14.26
CA PHE A 632 30.89 29.18 -13.02
C PHE A 632 31.65 28.15 -12.16
N ILE A 633 32.27 27.15 -12.75
CA ILE A 633 33.02 26.08 -12.07
C ILE A 633 34.31 26.61 -11.43
N LYS A 634 34.98 27.57 -12.06
CA LYS A 634 36.24 28.18 -11.56
C LYS A 634 36.01 29.04 -10.31
N HIS A 635 34.90 29.77 -10.24
CA HIS A 635 34.55 30.60 -9.10
C HIS A 635 34.14 29.76 -7.84
N LYS A 636 33.53 28.58 -8.01
CA LYS A 636 33.21 27.68 -6.92
C LYS A 636 34.45 27.12 -6.25
N ARG A 637 35.45 26.68 -7.01
CA ARG A 637 36.74 26.20 -6.46
C ARG A 637 37.47 27.30 -5.68
N ASP A 638 37.44 28.55 -6.17
CA ASP A 638 38.08 29.68 -5.52
C ASP A 638 37.37 30.08 -4.21
N PHE A 639 36.02 29.96 -4.17
CA PHE A 639 35.24 30.20 -2.96
C PHE A 639 35.59 29.18 -1.87
N TRP A 640 35.59 27.87 -2.16
CA TRP A 640 35.95 26.83 -1.23
C TRP A 640 37.42 26.87 -0.81
N LYS A 641 38.33 27.11 -1.71
CA LYS A 641 39.72 27.34 -1.38
C LYS A 641 39.91 28.54 -0.46
N TYR A 642 39.14 29.58 -0.66
CA TYR A 642 39.16 30.75 0.18
C TYR A 642 38.62 30.50 1.56
N ILE A 643 37.48 29.84 1.69
CA ILE A 643 36.89 29.46 2.98
C ILE A 643 37.82 28.48 3.74
N ASN A 644 38.34 27.47 3.08
CA ASN A 644 39.28 26.50 3.69
C ASN A 644 40.62 27.15 4.09
N SER A 645 41.09 28.17 3.37
CA SER A 645 42.34 28.86 3.70
C SER A 645 42.21 29.85 4.86
N LYS A 646 40.98 30.26 5.20
CA LYS A 646 40.68 31.34 6.16
C LYS A 646 40.23 30.89 7.53
N SER A 647 39.99 29.59 7.75
CA SER A 647 39.75 29.03 9.08
C SER A 647 40.89 29.29 10.10
N LYS A 648 42.01 29.85 9.66
CA LYS A 648 43.21 30.14 10.45
C LYS A 648 43.54 31.61 10.71
N LEU A 649 42.71 32.57 10.20
CA LEU A 649 43.03 34.00 10.29
C LEU A 649 42.21 34.77 11.29
N VAL A 650 42.87 35.43 12.24
CA VAL A 650 42.31 36.34 13.25
C VAL A 650 42.05 37.73 12.59
N PHE A 651 40.92 38.36 12.89
CA PHE A 651 40.45 39.57 12.19
C PHE A 651 40.14 40.74 13.13
N SER A 652 40.43 41.90 12.61
CA SER A 652 40.23 43.21 13.27
C SER A 652 38.82 43.77 13.09
N ILE A 653 38.38 44.48 14.05
CA ILE A 653 37.09 45.04 14.50
C ILE A 653 36.15 45.55 13.38
N PRO A 654 34.82 45.34 13.52
CA PRO A 654 33.80 45.62 12.55
C PRO A 654 32.88 46.80 12.89
N THR A 655 32.36 47.39 11.84
CA THR A 655 31.26 48.37 11.90
C THR A 655 29.90 47.63 12.17
N LYS A 656 29.02 48.33 12.90
CA LYS A 656 27.73 47.90 13.48
C LYS A 656 26.67 47.36 12.52
N LYS A 657 26.95 47.07 11.27
CA LYS A 657 25.96 46.47 10.36
C LYS A 657 26.00 44.94 10.39
N GLY A 658 24.83 44.42 10.73
CA GLY A 658 24.59 43.04 11.11
C GLY A 658 25.18 41.94 10.21
N LEU A 659 25.61 40.87 10.84
CA LEU A 659 26.21 39.69 10.24
C LEU A 659 25.21 38.94 9.33
N ALA A 660 23.96 38.85 9.78
CA ALA A 660 22.88 38.18 9.05
C ALA A 660 22.75 38.69 7.62
N ILE A 661 22.86 40.01 7.38
CA ILE A 661 22.74 40.60 6.05
C ILE A 661 23.83 40.15 5.07
N SER A 662 25.06 39.97 5.51
CA SER A 662 26.12 39.56 4.58
C SER A 662 26.12 38.06 4.31
N ILE A 663 25.73 37.23 5.24
CA ILE A 663 25.45 35.81 4.98
C ILE A 663 24.30 35.73 3.96
N ARG A 664 23.20 36.47 4.17
CA ARG A 664 22.08 36.57 3.22
C ARG A 664 22.54 37.06 1.83
N ASP A 665 23.34 38.05 1.78
CA ASP A 665 23.89 38.56 0.54
C ASP A 665 24.73 37.53 -0.21
N VAL A 666 25.48 36.67 0.50
CA VAL A 666 26.23 35.56 -0.10
C VAL A 666 25.28 34.48 -0.56
N VAL A 667 24.32 34.07 0.27
CA VAL A 667 23.28 33.07 -0.07
C VAL A 667 22.50 33.52 -1.31
N ASN A 668 22.03 34.77 -1.34
CA ASN A 668 21.31 35.32 -2.50
C ASN A 668 22.14 35.36 -3.79
N SER A 669 23.44 35.24 -3.70
CA SER A 669 24.35 35.18 -4.84
C SER A 669 24.71 33.76 -5.28
N LEU A 670 24.31 32.75 -4.51
CA LEU A 670 24.57 31.33 -4.76
C LEU A 670 23.37 30.69 -5.42
N ASP A 671 23.61 29.76 -6.32
CA ASP A 671 22.63 28.78 -6.70
C ASP A 671 22.54 27.74 -5.56
N LYS A 672 21.35 27.59 -4.98
CA LYS A 672 21.11 26.73 -3.79
C LYS A 672 21.45 25.27 -4.04
N THR A 673 21.00 24.75 -5.17
CA THR A 673 21.24 23.35 -5.58
C THR A 673 22.72 23.08 -5.81
N ASP A 674 23.37 23.98 -6.53
CA ASP A 674 24.79 23.90 -6.79
C ASP A 674 25.65 24.03 -5.51
N PHE A 675 25.19 24.85 -4.57
CA PHE A 675 25.85 24.99 -3.26
C PHE A 675 25.78 23.68 -2.48
N MET A 676 24.59 23.08 -2.39
CA MET A 676 24.39 21.83 -1.70
C MET A 676 25.16 20.68 -2.35
N TYR A 677 25.11 20.59 -3.68
CA TYR A 677 25.87 19.59 -4.43
C TYR A 677 27.36 19.68 -4.15
N SER A 678 27.89 20.91 -4.08
CA SER A 678 29.30 21.15 -3.72
C SER A 678 29.65 20.66 -2.31
N ILE A 679 28.73 20.78 -1.35
CA ILE A 679 28.93 20.30 0.02
C ILE A 679 29.02 18.78 0.04
N ILE A 680 28.07 18.10 -0.57
CA ILE A 680 27.96 16.64 -0.63
C ILE A 680 29.18 16.05 -1.36
N MET A 681 29.56 16.60 -2.50
CA MET A 681 30.72 16.13 -3.27
C MET A 681 32.07 16.32 -2.55
N ASN A 682 32.16 17.23 -1.61
CA ASN A 682 33.35 17.40 -0.78
C ASN A 682 33.30 16.60 0.54
N GLY A 683 32.24 15.85 0.79
CA GLY A 683 32.06 15.03 2.02
C GLY A 683 31.99 15.85 3.31
N LYS A 684 31.51 17.09 3.23
CA LYS A 684 31.44 18.05 4.34
C LYS A 684 30.10 18.12 5.03
N GLU A 685 29.12 17.37 4.56
CA GLU A 685 27.72 17.41 5.03
C GLU A 685 27.55 17.20 6.53
N VAL A 686 28.43 16.41 7.17
CA VAL A 686 28.36 16.14 8.62
C VAL A 686 29.05 17.24 9.43
N GLU A 687 30.17 17.78 8.94
CA GLU A 687 30.95 18.80 9.65
C GLU A 687 30.18 20.13 9.79
N ILE A 688 29.30 20.41 8.82
CA ILE A 688 28.54 21.66 8.73
C ILE A 688 27.05 21.46 8.97
N LEU A 689 26.67 20.34 9.60
CA LEU A 689 25.29 19.98 9.86
C LEU A 689 24.62 20.97 10.81
N PRO A 690 23.55 21.67 10.38
CA PRO A 690 22.78 22.55 11.24
C PRO A 690 22.13 21.79 12.40
N ASN A 691 21.97 22.45 13.55
CA ASN A 691 21.45 21.82 14.74
C ASN A 691 20.01 21.32 14.57
N TYR A 692 19.16 22.15 13.97
CA TYR A 692 17.74 21.79 13.81
C TYR A 692 17.56 20.58 12.92
N ILE A 693 18.41 20.39 11.89
CA ILE A 693 18.39 19.18 11.05
C ILE A 693 18.88 17.97 11.84
N GLU A 694 19.98 18.12 12.57
CA GLU A 694 20.52 17.06 13.40
C GLU A 694 19.48 16.59 14.44
N GLU A 695 18.84 17.54 15.12
CA GLU A 695 17.79 17.26 16.10
C GLU A 695 16.57 16.58 15.48
N GLY A 696 16.13 17.03 14.31
CA GLY A 696 15.00 16.46 13.60
C GLY A 696 15.24 15.04 13.13
N LEU A 697 16.39 14.79 12.51
CA LEU A 697 16.76 13.44 12.07
C LEU A 697 16.99 12.48 13.23
N LEU A 698 17.57 12.94 14.33
CA LEU A 698 17.73 12.14 15.56
C LEU A 698 16.37 11.84 16.20
N TRP A 699 15.49 12.83 16.29
CA TRP A 699 14.14 12.64 16.79
C TRP A 699 13.41 11.57 15.97
N LEU A 700 13.43 11.69 14.63
CA LEU A 700 12.79 10.73 13.74
C LEU A 700 13.40 9.32 13.91
N ASN A 701 14.73 9.22 13.94
CA ASN A 701 15.46 7.97 14.14
C ASN A 701 15.08 7.25 15.45
N ASN A 702 14.91 8.01 16.54
CA ASN A 702 14.53 7.48 17.85
C ASN A 702 13.04 7.13 17.92
N LYS A 703 12.17 7.97 17.31
CA LYS A 703 10.72 7.76 17.30
C LYS A 703 10.34 6.47 16.60
N ILE A 704 10.95 6.20 15.45
CA ILE A 704 10.71 4.96 14.67
C ILE A 704 11.14 3.72 15.49
N THR A 705 12.18 3.83 16.31
CA THR A 705 12.63 2.72 17.14
C THR A 705 11.70 2.45 18.33
N SER A 706 11.09 3.48 18.88
CA SER A 706 10.18 3.37 20.03
C SER A 706 8.76 2.87 19.66
N THR A 707 8.41 2.91 18.40
CA THR A 707 7.11 2.45 17.87
C THR A 707 7.13 0.95 17.49
N LYS A 708 8.29 0.34 17.48
CA LYS A 708 8.49 -1.13 17.37
C LYS A 708 8.59 -1.78 18.72
#